data_f06916a3da02e82802054d9812081f90
#
_entry.id   f06916a3da02e82802054d9812081f90
#
_cell.length_a   1.000
_cell.length_b   1.000
_cell.length_c   1.000
_cell.angle_alpha   90.00
_cell.angle_beta   90.00
_cell.angle_gamma   90.00
#
_symmetry.space_group_name_H-M   'P 1'
#
loop_
_entity.id
_entity.type
_entity.pdbx_description
1 polymer ?
#
loop_
_entity_poly.entity_id
_entity_poly.type
_entity_poly.pdbx_seq_one_letter_code
_entity_poly.pdbx_strand_id
1 'polypeptide(L)'
;MHPRRFAGTLAGGALLLYGLFSLSGTSVEPDFRKVDPRLLHPYAMEAVSAREQTLGGPKATETAIPMFLRLVEDDPDIPGKFLGLGGSAKRVASRMYVAKIPADAIRFVSNWPNIAYIDGAKRVRRMLDLSRPALSAEIVQAGTSGFPPPFNNGLKGDNVYLGFVDTGLYGEHPDFHTVGTGASRVVHTYVHSPSTNPLADEDGHGTHVAGIAAGNGFASGGTYTGMAPNAVLMIGKTSFETTDIVAAIQNLIDFAESRTPPRPVAINLSLGLVTGPGDGTSGFESAINALATGPSASRRLIAAAAGNTQDLSEHFRTVVGESFGTRSISLHLLSTLSSSYLPQVDIWAYGATKDPDPSKRTEYDEYTVSVNFPGEGVTVPSGRSLASPRGMITVSNRVDTNVPNGATHITLSLSRALAGQVGTIRFNRTRNGGTGVIDGYVDRSDGFFLPPELTGNITEPANGDNVVTVGSFNTKAFNGSAVSQAISSFSSVGPTRDGRLKPDVAAPGEYLYSARSLNAPVTNYAGIVGTDNNYAIDRGTSMSTPHVTGVAALVWQSNPSLTGAQMRERLRRTAIPPTDGSARPNATWGYGKLNALRAVQNTVASISASARATPRSPVLLTSENSSGGFGTPISGYLWSAPGSSLASPNQPGTTFTATTPGVYTVSLTATAGGSSGTDSRKILVNTVPTAVFTVPPSDNTGRSVIFRGSASDADPQSLAFHWVLVSRPEESRASITAANVDNAVFTPDVPGTYEIGLRADDGLDNSALVVRSYTALGSTTTPASSDGGGGGCLFIPRHGSEAPFVTSLFSIGILLLPACALGSRRFFRRRGRSAPIRHPLC
;
A
#
# COMPACT_ATOMS: atom_id res chain seq x y z
N MET A 1 -15.46 22.56 -78.45
CA MET A 1 -14.18 23.12 -78.91
C MET A 1 -13.21 23.09 -77.69
N HIS A 2 -12.10 22.39 -77.86
CA HIS A 2 -11.08 22.13 -76.85
C HIS A 2 -10.40 23.39 -76.29
N PRO A 3 -9.93 23.36 -75.08
CA PRO A 3 -8.68 23.98 -74.71
C PRO A 3 -7.66 22.92 -74.18
N ARG A 4 -6.87 22.41 -75.06
CA ARG A 4 -5.55 21.87 -74.77
C ARG A 4 -4.54 22.97 -75.07
N ARG A 5 -3.70 23.34 -74.05
CA ARG A 5 -2.37 23.89 -74.02
C ARG A 5 -2.21 24.92 -72.89
N PHE A 6 -1.68 24.44 -71.77
CA PHE A 6 -0.80 25.18 -70.87
C PHE A 6 -0.32 24.27 -69.75
N ALA A 7 0.42 23.22 -70.07
CA ALA A 7 1.06 22.34 -69.07
C ALA A 7 2.50 21.96 -69.48
N GLY A 8 3.16 22.84 -70.20
CA GLY A 8 4.45 22.51 -70.77
C GLY A 8 5.64 23.41 -70.41
N THR A 9 5.45 24.42 -69.61
CA THR A 9 6.53 25.43 -69.38
C THR A 9 6.98 25.61 -67.94
N LEU A 10 6.41 24.93 -66.97
CA LEU A 10 6.85 25.01 -65.57
C LEU A 10 7.81 23.86 -65.12
N ALA A 11 7.86 22.75 -65.87
CA ALA A 11 8.80 21.66 -65.58
C ALA A 11 10.23 21.92 -66.05
N GLY A 12 10.43 22.82 -67.02
CA GLY A 12 11.75 23.18 -67.52
C GLY A 12 12.55 24.13 -66.62
N GLY A 13 11.88 24.95 -65.84
CA GLY A 13 12.52 25.91 -64.95
C GLY A 13 13.12 25.33 -63.66
N ALA A 14 12.49 24.30 -63.10
CA ALA A 14 12.99 23.63 -61.91
C ALA A 14 14.22 22.75 -62.18
N LEU A 15 14.26 22.10 -63.36
CA LEU A 15 15.45 21.30 -63.75
C LEU A 15 16.64 22.21 -64.15
N LEU A 16 16.45 23.42 -64.66
CA LEU A 16 17.53 24.32 -64.93
C LEU A 16 18.15 24.96 -63.71
N LEU A 17 17.40 25.18 -62.62
CA LEU A 17 17.98 25.64 -61.36
C LEU A 17 18.78 24.51 -60.64
N TYR A 18 18.36 23.25 -60.76
CA TYR A 18 19.10 22.13 -60.20
C TYR A 18 20.39 21.83 -60.99
N GLY A 19 20.37 22.03 -62.31
CA GLY A 19 21.56 21.87 -63.19
C GLY A 19 22.59 23.00 -63.07
N LEU A 20 22.20 24.20 -62.67
CA LEU A 20 23.12 25.35 -62.55
C LEU A 20 23.87 25.38 -61.22
N PHE A 21 23.32 24.76 -60.17
CA PHE A 21 24.03 24.64 -58.89
C PHE A 21 24.97 23.43 -58.79
N SER A 22 24.87 22.43 -59.66
CA SER A 22 25.77 21.29 -59.68
C SER A 22 27.08 21.54 -60.42
N LEU A 23 27.24 22.70 -61.07
CA LEU A 23 28.42 23.06 -61.88
C LEU A 23 29.39 24.03 -61.26
N SER A 24 29.05 24.63 -60.09
CA SER A 24 29.99 25.42 -59.31
C SER A 24 30.39 24.65 -58.05
N GLY A 25 31.58 24.11 -58.01
CA GLY A 25 32.15 23.33 -56.91
C GLY A 25 32.40 24.10 -55.61
N THR A 26 31.47 24.96 -55.19
CA THR A 26 31.44 25.57 -53.86
C THR A 26 30.50 24.81 -52.98
N SER A 27 31.03 24.06 -52.01
CA SER A 27 30.28 23.48 -50.94
C SER A 27 29.56 24.58 -50.16
N VAL A 28 28.22 24.64 -50.29
CA VAL A 28 27.42 25.54 -49.46
C VAL A 28 27.34 24.95 -48.08
N GLU A 29 28.06 25.53 -47.12
CA GLU A 29 27.98 25.13 -45.73
C GLU A 29 26.64 25.61 -45.14
N PRO A 30 25.98 24.78 -44.32
CA PRO A 30 24.72 25.14 -43.66
C PRO A 30 24.95 26.27 -42.64
N ASP A 31 23.96 27.15 -42.46
CA ASP A 31 23.98 28.06 -41.33
C ASP A 31 23.65 27.28 -40.03
N PHE A 32 24.70 26.80 -39.38
CA PHE A 32 24.61 25.99 -38.17
C PHE A 32 23.84 26.64 -37.03
N ARG A 33 23.70 27.95 -37.05
CA ARG A 33 22.91 28.67 -36.00
C ARG A 33 21.40 28.49 -36.16
N LYS A 34 20.97 28.12 -37.35
CA LYS A 34 19.56 27.95 -37.76
C LYS A 34 19.11 26.51 -37.84
N VAL A 35 19.97 25.53 -37.63
CA VAL A 35 19.69 24.12 -37.82
C VAL A 35 19.88 23.37 -36.52
N ASP A 36 18.90 22.55 -36.13
CA ASP A 36 19.03 21.60 -35.01
C ASP A 36 20.27 20.73 -35.19
N PRO A 37 21.23 20.70 -34.25
CA PRO A 37 22.49 19.97 -34.35
C PRO A 37 22.32 18.50 -34.71
N ARG A 38 21.20 17.88 -34.35
CA ARG A 38 20.90 16.49 -34.67
C ARG A 38 20.66 16.22 -36.18
N LEU A 39 20.25 17.24 -36.92
CA LEU A 39 20.11 17.16 -38.39
C LEU A 39 21.43 17.27 -39.12
N LEU A 40 22.50 17.67 -38.46
CA LEU A 40 23.83 17.88 -39.01
C LEU A 40 24.78 16.71 -38.76
N HIS A 41 24.40 15.73 -37.95
CA HIS A 41 25.28 14.62 -37.57
C HIS A 41 25.22 13.48 -38.61
N PRO A 42 26.34 13.07 -39.22
CA PRO A 42 26.40 12.02 -40.28
C PRO A 42 25.76 10.69 -39.84
N TYR A 43 25.93 10.29 -38.58
CA TYR A 43 25.36 9.05 -38.01
C TYR A 43 23.84 9.06 -37.83
N ALA A 44 23.21 10.22 -37.76
CA ALA A 44 21.73 10.31 -37.69
C ALA A 44 21.11 9.88 -39.04
N MET A 45 21.82 10.03 -40.13
CA MET A 45 21.43 9.68 -41.48
C MET A 45 21.61 8.17 -41.76
N GLU A 46 22.69 7.58 -41.25
CA GLU A 46 23.01 6.16 -41.40
C GLU A 46 22.09 5.25 -40.57
N ALA A 47 21.71 5.68 -39.38
CA ALA A 47 20.81 4.94 -38.51
C ALA A 47 19.37 4.86 -39.04
N VAL A 48 18.90 5.85 -39.81
CA VAL A 48 17.58 5.81 -40.47
C VAL A 48 17.59 4.83 -41.65
N SER A 49 18.64 4.83 -42.47
CA SER A 49 18.74 3.94 -43.64
C SER A 49 18.99 2.47 -43.28
N ALA A 50 19.77 2.20 -42.21
CA ALA A 50 20.06 0.84 -41.76
C ALA A 50 18.83 0.14 -41.14
N ARG A 51 17.94 0.92 -40.48
CA ARG A 51 16.74 0.37 -39.85
C ARG A 51 15.61 0.09 -40.85
N GLU A 52 15.54 0.82 -41.95
CA GLU A 52 14.58 0.55 -43.04
C GLU A 52 14.98 -0.67 -43.87
N GLN A 53 16.26 -0.92 -44.02
CA GLN A 53 16.76 -2.15 -44.69
C GLN A 53 16.48 -3.43 -43.91
N THR A 54 16.41 -3.37 -42.57
CA THR A 54 16.15 -4.52 -41.71
C THR A 54 14.67 -4.93 -41.67
N LEU A 55 13.76 -4.06 -42.12
CA LEU A 55 12.31 -4.28 -42.09
C LEU A 55 11.68 -4.69 -43.41
N GLY A 56 12.51 -4.99 -44.45
CA GLY A 56 12.05 -5.56 -45.74
C GLY A 56 11.21 -4.61 -46.62
N GLY A 57 11.34 -3.30 -46.39
CA GLY A 57 10.71 -2.27 -47.21
C GLY A 57 11.39 -2.09 -48.57
N PRO A 58 10.71 -1.53 -49.62
CA PRO A 58 11.31 -1.26 -50.91
C PRO A 58 12.49 -0.31 -50.80
N LYS A 59 13.53 -0.53 -51.60
CA LYS A 59 14.75 0.29 -51.65
C LYS A 59 14.40 1.78 -51.63
N ALA A 60 14.87 2.48 -50.63
CA ALA A 60 14.59 3.90 -50.38
C ALA A 60 15.18 4.75 -51.51
N THR A 61 14.35 5.34 -52.32
CA THR A 61 14.67 6.57 -53.05
C THR A 61 14.63 7.71 -52.01
N GLU A 62 15.78 8.35 -51.79
CA GLU A 62 16.01 9.56 -51.01
C GLU A 62 15.01 9.81 -49.84
N THR A 63 15.39 9.48 -48.63
CA THR A 63 14.52 9.60 -47.44
C THR A 63 14.33 11.09 -47.12
N ALA A 64 13.12 11.61 -47.34
CA ALA A 64 12.78 12.98 -47.00
C ALA A 64 12.69 13.13 -45.47
N ILE A 65 13.48 14.03 -44.87
CA ILE A 65 13.54 14.28 -43.42
C ILE A 65 12.40 15.19 -42.99
N PRO A 66 11.55 14.77 -42.04
CA PRO A 66 10.51 15.61 -41.49
C PRO A 66 11.10 16.65 -40.52
N MET A 67 10.61 17.88 -40.57
CA MET A 67 11.09 19.00 -39.76
C MET A 67 10.00 20.04 -39.50
N PHE A 68 10.24 20.87 -38.50
CA PHE A 68 9.51 22.12 -38.32
C PHE A 68 10.35 23.29 -38.82
N LEU A 69 9.71 24.19 -39.58
CA LEU A 69 10.33 25.42 -40.03
C LEU A 69 9.72 26.57 -39.26
N ARG A 70 10.55 27.40 -38.69
CA ARG A 70 10.17 28.67 -38.13
C ARG A 70 10.70 29.77 -39.05
N LEU A 71 9.83 30.65 -39.48
CA LEU A 71 10.18 31.78 -40.36
C LEU A 71 10.37 33.07 -39.58
N VAL A 72 11.18 33.97 -40.12
CA VAL A 72 11.29 35.36 -39.64
C VAL A 72 9.97 36.09 -39.91
N GLU A 73 9.47 35.98 -41.15
CA GLU A 73 8.17 36.50 -41.58
C GLU A 73 7.36 35.40 -42.27
N ASP A 74 6.04 35.56 -42.29
CA ASP A 74 5.14 34.59 -42.95
C ASP A 74 5.36 34.63 -44.48
N ASP A 75 5.56 33.46 -45.08
CA ASP A 75 5.81 33.32 -46.50
C ASP A 75 4.88 32.25 -47.07
N PRO A 76 3.79 32.65 -47.74
CA PRO A 76 2.83 31.71 -48.30
C PRO A 76 3.38 30.83 -49.44
N ASP A 77 4.53 31.19 -50.01
CA ASP A 77 5.14 30.42 -51.10
C ASP A 77 6.05 29.28 -50.63
N ILE A 78 6.23 29.12 -49.36
CA ILE A 78 7.05 28.01 -48.80
C ILE A 78 6.62 26.65 -49.34
N PRO A 79 5.34 26.25 -49.45
CA PRO A 79 4.96 24.97 -50.05
C PRO A 79 5.48 24.79 -51.49
N GLY A 80 5.38 25.83 -52.31
CA GLY A 80 5.90 25.80 -53.69
C GLY A 80 7.42 25.68 -53.76
N LYS A 81 8.15 26.40 -52.91
CA LYS A 81 9.61 26.35 -52.79
C LYS A 81 10.07 24.96 -52.36
N PHE A 82 9.38 24.33 -51.39
CA PHE A 82 9.71 22.99 -50.94
C PHE A 82 9.38 21.92 -51.97
N LEU A 83 8.28 22.07 -52.70
CA LEU A 83 7.96 21.18 -53.81
C LEU A 83 9.07 21.19 -54.87
N GLY A 84 9.65 22.37 -55.20
CA GLY A 84 10.78 22.51 -56.09
C GLY A 84 12.07 21.85 -55.63
N LEU A 85 12.23 21.57 -54.34
CA LEU A 85 13.33 20.82 -53.74
C LEU A 85 13.04 19.32 -53.59
N GLY A 86 11.98 18.82 -54.19
CA GLY A 86 11.56 17.41 -54.03
C GLY A 86 10.93 17.08 -52.69
N GLY A 87 10.50 18.12 -51.94
CA GLY A 87 9.94 17.99 -50.63
C GLY A 87 8.47 18.46 -50.54
N SER A 88 7.98 18.67 -49.35
CA SER A 88 6.66 19.22 -49.09
C SER A 88 6.69 20.10 -47.84
N ALA A 89 5.83 21.15 -47.81
CA ALA A 89 5.61 21.94 -46.59
C ALA A 89 4.14 22.29 -46.43
N LYS A 90 3.66 22.34 -45.19
CA LYS A 90 2.29 22.70 -44.85
C LYS A 90 2.32 23.68 -43.68
N ARG A 91 1.64 24.80 -43.83
CA ARG A 91 1.48 25.79 -42.78
C ARG A 91 0.65 25.22 -41.62
N VAL A 92 1.12 25.33 -40.38
CA VAL A 92 0.42 24.90 -39.17
C VAL A 92 0.11 26.03 -38.21
N ALA A 93 0.87 27.15 -38.30
CA ALA A 93 0.60 28.39 -37.58
C ALA A 93 1.26 29.57 -38.29
N SER A 94 1.04 30.83 -37.83
CA SER A 94 1.78 31.98 -38.33
C SER A 94 3.27 31.73 -38.24
N ARG A 95 4.00 31.92 -39.34
CA ARG A 95 5.46 31.73 -39.45
C ARG A 95 5.97 30.32 -39.09
N MET A 96 5.06 29.30 -39.05
CA MET A 96 5.41 27.92 -38.73
C MET A 96 4.87 26.93 -39.72
N TYR A 97 5.75 26.08 -40.24
CA TYR A 97 5.46 25.05 -41.22
C TYR A 97 5.96 23.70 -40.75
N VAL A 98 5.21 22.64 -41.04
CA VAL A 98 5.71 21.26 -41.04
C VAL A 98 6.17 20.96 -42.45
N ALA A 99 7.43 20.51 -42.61
CA ALA A 99 8.01 20.24 -43.90
C ALA A 99 8.72 18.88 -43.94
N LYS A 100 8.90 18.36 -45.15
CA LYS A 100 9.76 17.21 -45.46
C LYS A 100 10.59 17.57 -46.64
N ILE A 101 11.92 17.39 -46.56
CA ILE A 101 12.84 17.59 -47.71
C ILE A 101 13.95 16.52 -47.70
N PRO A 102 14.57 16.26 -48.83
CA PRO A 102 15.79 15.45 -48.88
C PRO A 102 16.87 16.05 -47.97
N ALA A 103 17.68 15.17 -47.41
CA ALA A 103 18.67 15.55 -46.37
C ALA A 103 19.69 16.57 -46.87
N ASP A 104 20.11 16.44 -48.09
CA ASP A 104 21.05 17.35 -48.75
C ASP A 104 20.48 18.75 -49.02
N ALA A 105 19.18 18.88 -49.11
CA ALA A 105 18.49 20.16 -49.27
C ALA A 105 18.48 21.01 -47.98
N ILE A 106 18.71 20.43 -46.82
CA ILE A 106 18.70 21.17 -45.53
C ILE A 106 19.72 22.30 -45.53
N ARG A 107 20.92 22.07 -46.07
CA ARG A 107 21.96 23.11 -46.15
C ARG A 107 21.57 24.28 -47.01
N PHE A 108 20.77 24.09 -48.06
CA PHE A 108 20.27 25.20 -48.88
C PHE A 108 19.17 26.00 -48.17
N VAL A 109 18.24 25.28 -47.56
CA VAL A 109 17.10 25.88 -46.84
C VAL A 109 17.59 26.68 -45.63
N SER A 110 18.60 26.18 -44.90
CA SER A 110 19.16 26.90 -43.73
C SER A 110 19.72 28.27 -44.05
N ASN A 111 20.17 28.46 -45.31
CA ASN A 111 20.74 29.74 -45.78
C ASN A 111 19.68 30.70 -46.34
N TRP A 112 18.41 30.31 -46.41
CA TRP A 112 17.38 31.27 -46.81
C TRP A 112 17.20 32.38 -45.77
N PRO A 113 17.11 33.66 -46.20
CA PRO A 113 17.03 34.76 -45.24
C PRO A 113 15.81 34.69 -44.35
N ASN A 114 14.70 34.18 -44.85
CA ASN A 114 13.44 34.03 -44.12
C ASN A 114 13.34 32.85 -43.19
N ILE A 115 14.32 31.96 -43.14
CA ILE A 115 14.39 30.87 -42.17
C ILE A 115 14.97 31.37 -40.87
N ALA A 116 14.18 31.36 -39.81
CA ALA A 116 14.61 31.64 -38.45
C ALA A 116 15.24 30.41 -37.79
N TYR A 117 14.64 29.25 -37.96
CA TYR A 117 15.14 27.99 -37.40
C TYR A 117 14.53 26.76 -38.06
N ILE A 118 15.32 25.69 -38.18
CA ILE A 118 14.93 24.37 -38.64
C ILE A 118 15.07 23.40 -37.48
N ASP A 119 13.94 22.93 -36.94
CA ASP A 119 13.88 21.97 -35.86
C ASP A 119 13.57 20.56 -36.41
N GLY A 120 14.46 19.61 -36.16
CA GLY A 120 14.24 18.23 -36.55
C GLY A 120 13.01 17.67 -35.88
N ALA A 121 12.11 17.09 -36.68
CA ALA A 121 10.96 16.39 -36.10
C ALA A 121 11.44 15.26 -35.19
N LYS A 122 11.18 15.39 -33.92
CA LYS A 122 11.40 14.33 -32.93
C LYS A 122 10.33 13.29 -33.13
N ARG A 123 10.75 12.00 -33.23
CA ARG A 123 9.76 10.94 -33.02
C ARG A 123 9.24 11.11 -31.61
N VAL A 124 8.01 11.53 -31.46
CA VAL A 124 7.27 11.38 -30.22
C VAL A 124 7.15 9.88 -30.06
N ARG A 125 7.92 9.30 -29.13
CA ARG A 125 7.62 7.94 -28.65
C ARG A 125 6.21 8.04 -28.12
N ARG A 126 5.33 7.17 -28.58
CA ARG A 126 4.05 6.97 -27.90
C ARG A 126 4.44 6.59 -26.48
N MET A 127 4.29 7.52 -25.54
CA MET A 127 4.57 7.31 -24.10
C MET A 127 3.40 6.54 -23.51
N LEU A 128 3.19 5.32 -23.98
CA LEU A 128 2.05 4.50 -23.60
C LEU A 128 2.33 3.71 -22.32
N ASP A 129 3.59 3.52 -21.94
CA ASP A 129 3.97 3.00 -20.64
C ASP A 129 4.93 3.97 -19.93
N LEU A 130 4.39 4.68 -18.93
CA LEU A 130 5.15 5.60 -18.08
C LEU A 130 5.67 4.93 -16.81
N SER A 131 5.31 3.68 -16.53
CA SER A 131 5.68 3.00 -15.29
C SER A 131 7.18 2.67 -15.24
N ARG A 132 7.76 2.18 -16.32
CA ARG A 132 9.20 1.89 -16.40
C ARG A 132 10.07 3.14 -16.23
N PRO A 133 9.82 4.25 -16.96
CA PRO A 133 10.51 5.53 -16.73
C PRO A 133 10.36 6.05 -15.31
N ALA A 134 9.17 5.99 -14.72
CA ALA A 134 8.93 6.44 -13.35
C ALA A 134 9.77 5.69 -12.31
N LEU A 135 10.11 4.43 -12.60
CA LEU A 135 10.95 3.58 -11.76
C LEU A 135 12.42 3.54 -12.20
N SER A 136 12.81 4.24 -13.26
CA SER A 136 14.15 4.17 -13.90
C SER A 136 14.53 2.76 -14.36
N ALA A 137 13.57 1.88 -14.61
CA ALA A 137 13.80 0.50 -15.01
C ALA A 137 14.33 0.41 -16.46
N GLU A 138 13.94 1.31 -17.34
CA GLU A 138 14.45 1.37 -18.71
C GLU A 138 15.96 1.60 -18.77
N ILE A 139 16.51 2.42 -17.86
CA ILE A 139 17.96 2.65 -17.76
C ILE A 139 18.66 1.35 -17.35
N VAL A 140 18.09 0.64 -16.40
CA VAL A 140 18.62 -0.64 -15.91
C VAL A 140 18.58 -1.71 -17.01
N GLN A 141 17.47 -1.78 -17.76
CA GLN A 141 17.30 -2.76 -18.85
C GLN A 141 18.20 -2.47 -20.06
N ALA A 142 18.43 -1.20 -20.36
CA ALA A 142 19.29 -0.79 -21.46
C ALA A 142 20.78 -0.94 -21.11
N GLY A 143 21.13 -0.83 -19.84
CA GLY A 143 22.50 -0.70 -19.39
C GLY A 143 23.09 0.67 -19.72
N THR A 144 24.26 0.96 -19.18
CA THR A 144 25.03 2.17 -19.45
C THR A 144 26.51 1.87 -19.32
N SER A 145 27.36 2.72 -19.90
CA SER A 145 28.81 2.64 -19.71
C SER A 145 29.26 2.84 -18.26
N GLY A 146 28.39 3.38 -17.41
CA GLY A 146 28.64 3.51 -15.95
C GLY A 146 28.30 2.25 -15.16
N PHE A 147 27.74 1.20 -15.77
CA PHE A 147 27.55 -0.08 -15.11
C PHE A 147 28.83 -0.92 -15.24
N PRO A 148 29.24 -1.61 -14.14
CA PRO A 148 30.40 -2.50 -14.24
C PRO A 148 30.10 -3.68 -15.15
N PRO A 149 31.10 -4.22 -15.90
CA PRO A 149 30.93 -5.48 -16.61
C PRO A 149 30.58 -6.63 -15.62
N PRO A 150 29.70 -7.60 -16.01
CA PRO A 150 29.07 -7.75 -17.33
C PRO A 150 27.75 -6.99 -17.50
N PHE A 151 27.40 -6.07 -16.61
CA PHE A 151 26.07 -5.43 -16.54
C PHE A 151 25.92 -4.21 -17.47
N ASN A 152 26.97 -3.78 -18.13
CA ASN A 152 26.95 -2.65 -19.08
C ASN A 152 25.95 -2.82 -20.24
N ASN A 153 25.57 -4.06 -20.57
CA ASN A 153 24.53 -4.40 -21.56
C ASN A 153 23.10 -4.46 -20.94
N GLY A 154 22.97 -4.06 -19.69
CA GLY A 154 21.69 -4.01 -18.96
C GLY A 154 21.32 -5.29 -18.24
N LEU A 155 20.33 -5.16 -17.40
CA LEU A 155 19.77 -6.23 -16.57
C LEU A 155 18.31 -6.47 -16.99
N LYS A 156 17.93 -7.73 -17.17
CA LYS A 156 16.61 -8.12 -17.68
C LYS A 156 15.94 -9.20 -16.83
N GLY A 157 16.54 -9.56 -15.67
CA GLY A 157 16.03 -10.58 -14.75
C GLY A 157 16.50 -11.99 -15.07
N ASP A 158 17.61 -12.15 -15.81
CA ASP A 158 18.15 -13.46 -16.16
C ASP A 158 18.45 -14.30 -14.92
N ASN A 159 18.14 -15.60 -14.99
CA ASN A 159 18.38 -16.59 -13.94
C ASN A 159 17.60 -16.36 -12.63
N VAL A 160 16.53 -15.59 -12.64
CA VAL A 160 15.64 -15.38 -11.49
C VAL A 160 14.26 -15.95 -11.79
N TYR A 161 13.65 -16.61 -10.82
CA TYR A 161 12.28 -17.11 -10.89
C TYR A 161 11.29 -16.06 -10.39
N LEU A 162 10.24 -15.81 -11.17
CA LEU A 162 9.07 -15.04 -10.76
C LEU A 162 7.87 -15.98 -10.67
N GLY A 163 7.31 -16.10 -9.49
CA GLY A 163 6.10 -16.87 -9.21
C GLY A 163 4.89 -15.97 -9.10
N PHE A 164 3.83 -16.28 -9.85
CA PHE A 164 2.55 -15.56 -9.79
C PHE A 164 1.49 -16.49 -9.22
N VAL A 165 0.96 -16.14 -8.05
CA VAL A 165 -0.15 -16.86 -7.41
C VAL A 165 -1.39 -16.03 -7.64
N ASP A 166 -2.19 -16.40 -8.66
CA ASP A 166 -3.24 -15.57 -9.23
C ASP A 166 -4.28 -16.41 -10.02
N THR A 167 -5.01 -15.79 -10.96
CA THR A 167 -6.05 -16.42 -11.80
C THR A 167 -5.49 -17.33 -12.90
N GLY A 168 -4.18 -17.40 -13.06
CA GLY A 168 -3.49 -18.13 -14.10
C GLY A 168 -2.68 -17.25 -15.03
N LEU A 169 -2.32 -17.78 -16.20
CA LEU A 169 -1.62 -17.05 -17.24
C LEU A 169 -2.17 -17.45 -18.62
N TYR A 170 -2.37 -16.49 -19.52
CA TYR A 170 -2.60 -16.81 -20.93
C TYR A 170 -1.28 -17.20 -21.58
N GLY A 171 -1.01 -18.53 -21.58
CA GLY A 171 0.28 -19.10 -21.96
C GLY A 171 0.68 -18.87 -23.40
N GLU A 172 -0.27 -18.60 -24.30
CA GLU A 172 -0.03 -18.35 -25.72
C GLU A 172 0.36 -16.89 -26.03
N HIS A 173 0.31 -15.99 -25.05
CA HIS A 173 0.67 -14.60 -25.27
C HIS A 173 2.15 -14.46 -25.66
N PRO A 174 2.48 -13.79 -26.78
CA PRO A 174 3.85 -13.75 -27.34
C PRO A 174 4.88 -13.19 -26.36
N ASP A 175 4.46 -12.32 -25.43
CA ASP A 175 5.35 -11.69 -24.45
C ASP A 175 5.89 -12.67 -23.38
N PHE A 176 5.35 -13.86 -23.27
CA PHE A 176 5.82 -14.89 -22.34
C PHE A 176 6.68 -15.96 -22.98
N HIS A 177 7.07 -15.74 -24.22
CA HIS A 177 7.97 -16.63 -24.98
C HIS A 177 9.34 -15.98 -25.16
N THR A 178 10.35 -16.83 -25.33
CA THR A 178 11.72 -16.38 -25.62
C THR A 178 11.79 -15.81 -27.03
N VAL A 179 12.27 -14.60 -27.18
CA VAL A 179 12.45 -13.95 -28.50
C VAL A 179 13.43 -14.74 -29.32
N GLY A 180 13.06 -15.04 -30.57
CA GLY A 180 13.88 -15.80 -31.55
C GLY A 180 13.63 -17.30 -31.52
N THR A 181 13.36 -17.94 -30.37
CA THR A 181 13.09 -19.39 -30.33
C THR A 181 11.61 -19.73 -30.21
N GLY A 182 10.79 -18.78 -29.71
CA GLY A 182 9.37 -19.00 -29.42
C GLY A 182 9.13 -19.97 -28.27
N ALA A 183 10.17 -20.37 -27.51
CA ALA A 183 10.01 -21.26 -26.36
C ALA A 183 9.33 -20.53 -25.18
N SER A 184 8.38 -21.20 -24.53
CA SER A 184 7.73 -20.66 -23.32
C SER A 184 8.75 -20.40 -22.21
N ARG A 185 8.60 -19.27 -21.52
CA ARG A 185 9.38 -18.95 -20.29
C ARG A 185 8.75 -19.48 -19.01
N VAL A 186 7.56 -20.10 -19.12
CA VAL A 186 6.92 -20.78 -17.99
C VAL A 186 7.56 -22.17 -17.81
N VAL A 187 8.16 -22.41 -16.66
CA VAL A 187 8.90 -23.65 -16.38
C VAL A 187 8.25 -24.52 -15.32
N HIS A 188 7.30 -23.99 -14.60
CA HIS A 188 6.58 -24.71 -13.54
C HIS A 188 5.18 -24.13 -13.32
N THR A 189 4.24 -25.01 -12.95
CA THR A 189 2.86 -24.62 -12.67
C THR A 189 2.32 -25.38 -11.48
N TYR A 190 1.45 -24.71 -10.73
CA TYR A 190 0.59 -25.28 -9.68
C TYR A 190 -0.86 -25.01 -10.03
N VAL A 191 -1.75 -25.95 -9.73
CA VAL A 191 -3.20 -25.81 -9.87
C VAL A 191 -3.91 -26.37 -8.64
N HIS A 192 -4.98 -25.70 -8.23
CA HIS A 192 -5.84 -26.15 -7.14
C HIS A 192 -6.64 -27.41 -7.47
N SER A 193 -6.87 -27.69 -8.74
CA SER A 193 -7.59 -28.88 -9.21
C SER A 193 -6.96 -29.44 -10.48
N PRO A 194 -6.78 -30.75 -10.59
CA PRO A 194 -6.21 -31.40 -11.79
C PRO A 194 -6.95 -31.09 -13.11
N SER A 195 -8.23 -30.70 -13.04
CA SER A 195 -9.02 -30.30 -14.20
C SER A 195 -8.76 -28.87 -14.66
N THR A 196 -8.00 -28.08 -13.91
CA THR A 196 -7.73 -26.67 -14.18
C THR A 196 -6.49 -26.53 -15.06
N ASN A 197 -6.59 -25.74 -16.14
CA ASN A 197 -5.44 -25.37 -16.97
C ASN A 197 -4.80 -24.10 -16.42
N PRO A 198 -3.55 -24.13 -15.90
CA PRO A 198 -2.89 -22.95 -15.36
C PRO A 198 -2.49 -21.95 -16.45
N LEU A 199 -2.40 -22.39 -17.71
CA LEU A 199 -2.06 -21.55 -18.86
C LEU A 199 -3.29 -21.09 -19.66
N ALA A 200 -4.47 -21.23 -19.10
CA ALA A 200 -5.72 -20.63 -19.56
C ALA A 200 -6.23 -19.71 -18.47
N ASP A 201 -6.10 -18.41 -18.68
CA ASP A 201 -6.55 -17.39 -17.73
C ASP A 201 -7.87 -16.79 -18.20
N GLU A 202 -8.98 -17.33 -17.67
CA GLU A 202 -10.34 -16.93 -18.04
C GLU A 202 -10.78 -15.62 -17.37
N ASP A 203 -10.07 -15.18 -16.33
CA ASP A 203 -10.28 -13.89 -15.68
C ASP A 203 -9.47 -12.77 -16.33
N GLY A 204 -8.18 -13.05 -16.58
CA GLY A 204 -7.24 -12.15 -17.23
C GLY A 204 -6.34 -11.36 -16.28
N HIS A 205 -6.64 -11.34 -14.99
CA HIS A 205 -5.89 -10.58 -14.00
C HIS A 205 -4.43 -11.09 -13.88
N GLY A 206 -4.23 -12.40 -13.73
CA GLY A 206 -2.90 -12.99 -13.60
C GLY A 206 -2.00 -12.75 -14.83
N THR A 207 -2.59 -12.79 -16.03
CA THR A 207 -1.88 -12.45 -17.29
C THR A 207 -1.42 -11.01 -17.31
N HIS A 208 -2.29 -10.08 -16.89
CA HIS A 208 -1.97 -8.66 -16.84
C HIS A 208 -0.84 -8.38 -15.83
N VAL A 209 -0.94 -8.96 -14.64
CA VAL A 209 0.05 -8.88 -13.56
C VAL A 209 1.41 -9.44 -14.01
N ALA A 210 1.43 -10.63 -14.62
CA ALA A 210 2.65 -11.24 -15.11
C ALA A 210 3.31 -10.40 -16.22
N GLY A 211 2.52 -9.78 -17.09
CA GLY A 211 2.99 -8.87 -18.12
C GLY A 211 3.74 -7.64 -17.57
N ILE A 212 3.24 -7.03 -16.48
CA ILE A 212 3.91 -5.92 -15.80
C ILE A 212 5.27 -6.34 -15.24
N ALA A 213 5.34 -7.51 -14.59
CA ALA A 213 6.59 -7.99 -14.04
C ALA A 213 7.59 -8.46 -15.10
N ALA A 214 7.13 -9.19 -16.11
CA ALA A 214 8.01 -9.99 -16.95
C ALA A 214 7.62 -10.07 -18.43
N GLY A 215 6.62 -9.38 -18.92
CA GLY A 215 6.32 -9.31 -20.36
C GLY A 215 7.53 -8.79 -21.12
N ASN A 216 7.96 -9.47 -22.20
CA ASN A 216 9.10 -8.99 -22.99
C ASN A 216 8.73 -7.91 -24.01
N GLY A 217 7.44 -7.60 -24.14
CA GLY A 217 6.93 -6.57 -25.04
C GLY A 217 6.99 -6.93 -26.52
N PHE A 218 7.22 -8.21 -26.87
CA PHE A 218 7.40 -8.65 -28.25
C PHE A 218 6.19 -8.27 -29.13
N ALA A 219 4.98 -8.53 -28.67
CA ALA A 219 3.76 -8.20 -29.41
C ALA A 219 3.57 -6.69 -29.62
N SER A 220 4.20 -5.83 -28.81
CA SER A 220 4.12 -4.37 -28.92
C SER A 220 5.37 -3.71 -29.51
N GLY A 221 6.32 -4.50 -30.07
CA GLY A 221 7.59 -3.97 -30.52
C GLY A 221 8.41 -3.29 -29.42
N GLY A 222 8.31 -3.77 -28.17
CA GLY A 222 9.03 -3.29 -26.99
C GLY A 222 8.34 -2.16 -26.25
N THR A 223 7.12 -1.73 -26.65
CA THR A 223 6.41 -0.62 -26.03
C THR A 223 5.95 -0.98 -24.61
N TYR A 224 5.32 -2.15 -24.44
CA TYR A 224 4.76 -2.62 -23.16
C TYR A 224 5.64 -3.71 -22.53
N THR A 225 6.94 -3.49 -22.50
CA THR A 225 7.89 -4.38 -21.82
C THR A 225 7.75 -4.26 -20.31
N GLY A 226 7.68 -5.38 -19.60
CA GLY A 226 7.68 -5.46 -18.14
C GLY A 226 9.02 -5.14 -17.49
N MET A 227 9.10 -5.27 -16.18
CA MET A 227 10.29 -4.91 -15.40
C MET A 227 11.48 -5.87 -15.66
N ALA A 228 11.22 -7.18 -15.77
CA ALA A 228 12.23 -8.23 -15.89
C ALA A 228 11.94 -9.16 -17.10
N PRO A 229 12.12 -8.67 -18.35
CA PRO A 229 11.63 -9.35 -19.54
C PRO A 229 12.29 -10.69 -19.85
N ASN A 230 13.39 -11.06 -19.19
CA ASN A 230 14.07 -12.34 -19.33
C ASN A 230 13.89 -13.27 -18.13
N ALA A 231 13.16 -12.84 -17.09
CA ALA A 231 12.90 -13.67 -15.93
C ALA A 231 12.15 -14.96 -16.30
N VAL A 232 12.39 -16.01 -15.54
CA VAL A 232 11.77 -17.33 -15.70
C VAL A 232 10.46 -17.36 -14.89
N LEU A 233 9.38 -17.85 -15.48
CA LEU A 233 8.04 -17.74 -14.93
C LEU A 233 7.59 -19.05 -14.29
N MET A 234 6.89 -18.93 -13.17
CA MET A 234 6.19 -20.01 -12.48
C MET A 234 4.77 -19.54 -12.16
N ILE A 235 3.76 -20.35 -12.40
CA ILE A 235 2.36 -19.96 -12.30
C ILE A 235 1.63 -20.84 -11.30
N GLY A 236 1.03 -20.23 -10.29
CA GLY A 236 0.09 -20.84 -9.36
C GLY A 236 -1.32 -20.34 -9.65
N LYS A 237 -2.14 -21.13 -10.34
CA LYS A 237 -3.56 -20.84 -10.52
C LYS A 237 -4.35 -21.39 -9.34
N THR A 238 -4.91 -20.50 -8.52
CA THR A 238 -5.55 -20.84 -7.25
C THR A 238 -7.06 -20.73 -7.31
N SER A 239 -7.71 -21.33 -6.30
CA SER A 239 -9.14 -21.16 -6.01
C SER A 239 -9.45 -19.86 -5.26
N PHE A 240 -8.44 -19.09 -4.87
CA PHE A 240 -8.50 -17.94 -3.96
C PHE A 240 -8.90 -18.31 -2.51
N GLU A 241 -8.96 -19.57 -2.16
CA GLU A 241 -9.00 -20.00 -0.77
C GLU A 241 -7.62 -19.80 -0.11
N THR A 242 -7.58 -19.29 1.11
CA THR A 242 -6.31 -18.93 1.80
C THR A 242 -5.35 -20.12 1.93
N THR A 243 -5.87 -21.31 2.17
CA THR A 243 -5.07 -22.55 2.27
C THR A 243 -4.47 -22.97 0.94
N ASP A 244 -5.19 -22.77 -0.15
CA ASP A 244 -4.72 -23.08 -1.50
C ASP A 244 -3.65 -22.09 -1.96
N ILE A 245 -3.82 -20.78 -1.63
CA ILE A 245 -2.80 -19.77 -1.88
C ILE A 245 -1.49 -20.13 -1.17
N VAL A 246 -1.53 -20.55 0.10
CA VAL A 246 -0.34 -20.97 0.86
C VAL A 246 0.31 -22.19 0.20
N ALA A 247 -0.48 -23.17 -0.23
CA ALA A 247 0.02 -24.38 -0.90
C ALA A 247 0.67 -24.03 -2.26
N ALA A 248 0.09 -23.12 -3.02
CA ALA A 248 0.67 -22.62 -4.27
C ALA A 248 2.03 -21.94 -4.04
N ILE A 249 2.11 -21.03 -3.07
CA ILE A 249 3.37 -20.34 -2.72
C ILE A 249 4.44 -21.35 -2.33
N GLN A 250 4.13 -22.28 -1.44
CA GLN A 250 5.07 -23.32 -1.01
C GLN A 250 5.57 -24.15 -2.19
N ASN A 251 4.65 -24.61 -3.06
CA ASN A 251 5.01 -25.41 -4.24
C ASN A 251 5.96 -24.66 -5.20
N LEU A 252 5.71 -23.39 -5.47
CA LEU A 252 6.58 -22.58 -6.34
C LEU A 252 7.95 -22.36 -5.71
N ILE A 253 8.02 -22.13 -4.41
CA ILE A 253 9.28 -21.99 -3.67
C ILE A 253 10.08 -23.30 -3.69
N ASP A 254 9.45 -24.41 -3.40
CA ASP A 254 10.09 -25.75 -3.38
C ASP A 254 10.67 -26.09 -4.77
N PHE A 255 9.93 -25.76 -5.83
CA PHE A 255 10.45 -25.93 -7.18
C PHE A 255 11.71 -25.08 -7.40
N ALA A 256 11.71 -23.80 -7.06
CA ALA A 256 12.85 -22.91 -7.28
C ALA A 256 14.10 -23.37 -6.50
N GLU A 257 13.91 -23.82 -5.25
CA GLU A 257 14.98 -24.24 -4.36
C GLU A 257 15.51 -25.67 -4.68
N SER A 258 14.70 -26.52 -5.28
CA SER A 258 15.13 -27.86 -5.72
C SER A 258 16.11 -27.83 -6.91
N ARG A 259 16.28 -26.68 -7.56
CA ARG A 259 17.21 -26.54 -8.72
C ARG A 259 18.67 -26.57 -8.27
N THR A 260 19.55 -27.06 -9.15
CA THR A 260 21.00 -27.06 -8.91
C THR A 260 21.70 -26.23 -9.99
N PRO A 261 22.31 -25.07 -9.63
CA PRO A 261 22.23 -24.42 -8.31
C PRO A 261 20.83 -23.83 -8.03
N PRO A 262 20.44 -23.69 -6.76
CA PRO A 262 19.21 -22.99 -6.38
C PRO A 262 19.22 -21.56 -6.93
N ARG A 263 18.05 -21.07 -7.39
CA ARG A 263 17.92 -19.69 -7.91
C ARG A 263 17.06 -18.83 -7.01
N PRO A 264 17.28 -17.50 -6.99
CA PRO A 264 16.40 -16.58 -6.29
C PRO A 264 14.97 -16.65 -6.83
N VAL A 265 13.99 -16.47 -5.92
CA VAL A 265 12.56 -16.48 -6.27
C VAL A 265 11.83 -15.29 -5.66
N ALA A 266 11.09 -14.55 -6.50
CA ALA A 266 10.13 -13.56 -6.05
C ALA A 266 8.71 -14.04 -6.35
N ILE A 267 7.87 -14.11 -5.34
CA ILE A 267 6.45 -14.46 -5.43
C ILE A 267 5.62 -13.18 -5.42
N ASN A 268 4.74 -13.05 -6.38
CA ASN A 268 3.79 -11.97 -6.53
C ASN A 268 2.41 -12.41 -6.03
N LEU A 269 1.86 -11.64 -5.09
CA LEU A 269 0.51 -11.79 -4.57
C LEU A 269 -0.28 -10.51 -4.85
N SER A 270 -0.89 -10.44 -6.04
CA SER A 270 -1.77 -9.35 -6.42
C SER A 270 -3.19 -9.61 -5.95
N LEU A 271 -3.34 -9.97 -4.70
CA LEU A 271 -4.58 -10.36 -4.05
C LEU A 271 -4.62 -9.84 -2.61
N GLY A 272 -5.80 -9.81 -1.99
CA GLY A 272 -5.95 -9.40 -0.60
C GLY A 272 -7.32 -9.72 -0.03
N LEU A 273 -7.37 -9.84 1.30
CA LEU A 273 -8.56 -10.07 2.11
C LEU A 273 -8.71 -8.90 3.08
N VAL A 274 -9.88 -8.26 3.14
CA VAL A 274 -10.12 -7.10 4.01
C VAL A 274 -10.39 -7.49 5.46
N THR A 275 -10.85 -8.72 5.70
CA THR A 275 -11.14 -9.25 7.03
C THR A 275 -9.90 -9.83 7.68
N GLY A 276 -9.89 -9.90 9.01
CA GLY A 276 -8.80 -10.45 9.81
C GLY A 276 -8.23 -9.46 10.84
N PRO A 277 -7.28 -9.91 11.68
CA PRO A 277 -6.71 -9.09 12.75
C PRO A 277 -5.92 -7.87 12.25
N GLY A 278 -5.48 -7.80 10.99
CA GLY A 278 -4.77 -6.66 10.40
C GLY A 278 -3.41 -6.36 11.07
N ASP A 279 -2.80 -7.35 11.71
CA ASP A 279 -1.56 -7.21 12.47
C ASP A 279 -0.49 -8.29 12.15
N GLY A 280 -0.72 -9.06 11.08
CA GLY A 280 0.20 -10.11 10.65
C GLY A 280 0.08 -11.43 11.42
N THR A 281 -0.91 -11.59 12.31
CA THR A 281 -1.03 -12.74 13.22
C THR A 281 -2.09 -13.76 12.81
N SER A 282 -2.91 -13.50 11.80
CA SER A 282 -3.84 -14.50 11.28
C SER A 282 -3.09 -15.77 10.84
N GLY A 283 -3.79 -16.91 10.80
CA GLY A 283 -3.21 -18.16 10.32
C GLY A 283 -2.67 -18.03 8.89
N PHE A 284 -3.39 -17.32 8.04
CA PHE A 284 -2.98 -17.01 6.66
C PHE A 284 -1.70 -16.17 6.60
N GLU A 285 -1.67 -15.04 7.30
CA GLU A 285 -0.50 -14.16 7.34
C GLU A 285 0.72 -14.82 8.00
N SER A 286 0.50 -15.56 9.08
CA SER A 286 1.57 -16.29 9.78
C SER A 286 2.22 -17.33 8.87
N ALA A 287 1.43 -18.08 8.09
CA ALA A 287 1.95 -19.05 7.14
C ALA A 287 2.78 -18.39 6.03
N ILE A 288 2.25 -17.32 5.39
CA ILE A 288 2.96 -16.59 4.34
C ILE A 288 4.22 -15.92 4.89
N ASN A 289 4.14 -15.37 6.09
CA ASN A 289 5.28 -14.75 6.75
C ASN A 289 6.41 -15.76 7.02
N ALA A 290 6.07 -16.98 7.42
CA ALA A 290 7.03 -18.07 7.58
C ALA A 290 7.67 -18.47 6.23
N LEU A 291 6.87 -18.55 5.14
CA LEU A 291 7.38 -18.83 3.80
C LEU A 291 8.31 -17.72 3.29
N ALA A 292 7.98 -16.46 3.56
CA ALA A 292 8.81 -15.31 3.20
C ALA A 292 10.13 -15.28 3.99
N THR A 293 10.12 -15.74 5.24
CA THR A 293 11.33 -15.80 6.08
C THR A 293 12.27 -16.90 5.59
N GLY A 294 11.79 -18.13 5.47
CA GLY A 294 12.60 -19.29 5.12
C GLY A 294 13.85 -19.49 6.00
N PRO A 295 14.78 -20.35 5.61
CA PRO A 295 16.12 -20.43 6.22
C PRO A 295 16.87 -19.10 6.09
N SER A 296 17.80 -18.82 7.01
CA SER A 296 18.50 -17.52 7.12
C SER A 296 19.22 -17.06 5.84
N ALA A 297 19.65 -17.99 5.00
CA ALA A 297 20.30 -17.72 3.72
C ALA A 297 19.33 -17.78 2.53
N SER A 298 18.01 -17.85 2.75
CA SER A 298 17.05 -18.00 1.66
C SER A 298 17.00 -16.75 0.77
N ARG A 299 16.89 -17.00 -0.52
CA ARG A 299 16.78 -15.94 -1.55
C ARG A 299 15.35 -15.85 -2.04
N ARG A 300 14.44 -15.66 -1.10
CA ARG A 300 12.98 -15.58 -1.30
C ARG A 300 12.49 -14.17 -1.03
N LEU A 301 11.59 -13.68 -1.86
CA LEU A 301 10.80 -12.47 -1.62
C LEU A 301 9.33 -12.78 -1.88
N ILE A 302 8.47 -12.36 -1.00
CA ILE A 302 7.02 -12.33 -1.25
C ILE A 302 6.58 -10.87 -1.23
N ALA A 303 5.99 -10.41 -2.31
CA ALA A 303 5.39 -9.08 -2.42
C ALA A 303 3.87 -9.21 -2.49
N ALA A 304 3.15 -8.41 -1.72
CA ALA A 304 1.70 -8.41 -1.68
C ALA A 304 1.12 -7.00 -1.88
N ALA A 305 -0.04 -6.95 -2.52
CA ALA A 305 -0.80 -5.74 -2.73
C ALA A 305 -1.29 -5.16 -1.39
N ALA A 306 -1.16 -3.84 -1.19
CA ALA A 306 -1.62 -3.18 0.03
C ALA A 306 -3.14 -3.25 0.21
N GLY A 307 -3.89 -3.34 -0.89
CA GLY A 307 -5.35 -3.30 -0.95
C GLY A 307 -5.88 -2.08 -1.70
N ASN A 308 -7.16 -2.14 -2.07
CA ASN A 308 -7.85 -1.12 -2.86
C ASN A 308 -9.07 -0.55 -2.12
N THR A 309 -8.95 -0.30 -0.81
CA THR A 309 -10.10 -0.04 0.08
C THR A 309 -10.13 1.39 0.63
N GLN A 310 -9.13 2.24 0.30
CA GLN A 310 -8.98 3.56 0.89
C GLN A 310 -10.18 4.50 0.65
N ASP A 311 -10.84 4.39 -0.48
CA ASP A 311 -11.99 5.23 -0.86
C ASP A 311 -13.36 4.56 -0.65
N LEU A 312 -13.41 3.39 0.01
CA LEU A 312 -14.62 2.56 0.08
C LEU A 312 -15.36 2.59 1.41
N SER A 313 -14.81 3.24 2.42
CA SER A 313 -15.44 3.35 3.77
C SER A 313 -15.74 1.99 4.45
N GLU A 314 -14.96 0.96 4.14
CA GLU A 314 -15.14 -0.42 4.63
C GLU A 314 -14.60 -0.65 6.04
N HIS A 315 -13.85 0.31 6.56
CA HIS A 315 -13.20 0.24 7.86
C HIS A 315 -13.75 1.30 8.80
N PHE A 316 -13.99 0.92 10.05
CA PHE A 316 -14.16 1.87 11.15
C PHE A 316 -13.14 1.59 12.24
N ARG A 317 -12.71 2.64 12.92
CA ARG A 317 -11.98 2.58 14.19
C ARG A 317 -12.70 3.45 15.21
N THR A 318 -12.86 2.94 16.40
CA THR A 318 -13.45 3.70 17.52
C THR A 318 -12.75 3.38 18.83
N VAL A 319 -12.86 4.29 19.79
CA VAL A 319 -12.34 4.08 21.14
C VAL A 319 -13.50 4.12 22.13
N VAL A 320 -13.66 3.04 22.87
CA VAL A 320 -14.56 2.99 24.02
C VAL A 320 -13.76 3.38 25.26
N GLY A 321 -14.04 4.54 25.82
CA GLY A 321 -13.26 5.14 26.91
C GLY A 321 -13.15 4.25 28.17
N GLU A 322 -12.22 4.61 29.06
CA GLU A 322 -11.79 3.82 30.22
C GLU A 322 -12.89 3.55 31.28
N SER A 323 -14.04 4.23 31.21
CA SER A 323 -15.09 4.12 32.21
C SER A 323 -16.31 3.36 31.71
N PHE A 324 -16.16 2.09 31.30
CA PHE A 324 -17.30 1.26 30.88
C PHE A 324 -18.23 1.98 29.90
N GLY A 325 -17.61 2.63 28.92
CA GLY A 325 -18.32 3.47 27.96
C GLY A 325 -19.09 2.66 26.93
N THR A 326 -19.93 3.37 26.20
CA THR A 326 -20.67 2.83 25.05
C THR A 326 -20.30 3.58 23.78
N ARG A 327 -20.17 2.86 22.67
CA ARG A 327 -20.00 3.42 21.32
C ARG A 327 -20.94 2.76 20.35
N SER A 328 -21.40 3.52 19.37
CA SER A 328 -22.26 3.02 18.30
C SER A 328 -21.67 3.41 16.96
N ILE A 329 -21.72 2.49 16.00
CA ILE A 329 -21.27 2.64 14.63
C ILE A 329 -22.44 2.31 13.71
N SER A 330 -22.64 3.08 12.66
CA SER A 330 -23.64 2.80 11.62
C SER A 330 -23.05 1.94 10.52
N LEU A 331 -23.70 0.83 10.23
CA LEU A 331 -23.41 -0.06 9.12
C LEU A 331 -24.50 0.10 8.05
N HIS A 332 -24.10 0.45 6.85
CA HIS A 332 -24.97 0.59 5.70
C HIS A 332 -24.76 -0.59 4.76
N LEU A 333 -25.76 -1.46 4.59
CA LEU A 333 -25.71 -2.56 3.63
C LEU A 333 -26.11 -2.05 2.25
N LEU A 334 -25.42 -2.51 1.21
CA LEU A 334 -25.75 -2.15 -0.17
C LEU A 334 -27.07 -2.79 -0.59
N SER A 335 -27.81 -2.12 -1.47
CA SER A 335 -29.10 -2.61 -1.99
C SER A 335 -28.93 -3.82 -2.93
N THR A 336 -27.76 -3.95 -3.55
CA THR A 336 -27.37 -5.09 -4.38
C THR A 336 -26.11 -5.72 -3.80
N LEU A 337 -26.27 -6.82 -3.09
CA LEU A 337 -25.16 -7.62 -2.57
C LEU A 337 -24.62 -8.49 -3.69
N SER A 338 -23.35 -8.38 -4.00
CA SER A 338 -22.73 -9.03 -5.16
C SER A 338 -22.23 -10.45 -4.87
N SER A 339 -21.90 -10.74 -3.61
CA SER A 339 -21.32 -12.03 -3.26
C SER A 339 -22.36 -13.16 -3.20
N SER A 340 -21.95 -14.39 -3.50
CA SER A 340 -22.75 -15.58 -3.26
C SER A 340 -22.87 -15.92 -1.76
N TYR A 341 -22.00 -15.31 -0.94
CA TYR A 341 -21.94 -15.51 0.50
C TYR A 341 -22.81 -14.50 1.26
N LEU A 342 -23.10 -14.78 2.53
CA LEU A 342 -23.74 -13.83 3.42
C LEU A 342 -22.80 -12.67 3.74
N PRO A 343 -23.28 -11.42 3.84
CA PRO A 343 -22.45 -10.30 4.27
C PRO A 343 -21.83 -10.58 5.64
N GLN A 344 -20.53 -10.38 5.72
CA GLN A 344 -19.75 -10.59 6.93
C GLN A 344 -19.17 -9.26 7.44
N VAL A 345 -19.21 -9.06 8.74
CA VAL A 345 -18.48 -7.98 9.41
C VAL A 345 -17.53 -8.61 10.41
N ASP A 346 -16.28 -8.23 10.32
CA ASP A 346 -15.19 -8.73 11.16
C ASP A 346 -14.66 -7.62 12.06
N ILE A 347 -14.75 -7.79 13.38
CA ILE A 347 -14.48 -6.74 14.36
C ILE A 347 -13.50 -7.26 15.41
N TRP A 348 -12.48 -6.46 15.69
CA TRP A 348 -11.39 -6.79 16.60
C TRP A 348 -11.19 -5.69 17.64
N ALA A 349 -11.14 -6.09 18.91
CA ALA A 349 -10.75 -5.22 20.02
C ALA A 349 -9.50 -5.78 20.69
N TYR A 350 -8.50 -4.94 20.97
CA TYR A 350 -7.17 -5.39 21.34
C TYR A 350 -6.88 -5.30 22.83
N GLY A 351 -6.06 -6.28 23.27
CA GLY A 351 -5.29 -6.18 24.50
C GLY A 351 -4.21 -5.09 24.45
N ALA A 352 -3.77 -4.64 25.60
CA ALA A 352 -2.77 -3.57 25.70
C ALA A 352 -1.34 -4.04 25.36
N THR A 353 -1.05 -5.34 25.48
CA THR A 353 0.29 -5.91 25.31
C THR A 353 0.29 -7.12 24.40
N LYS A 354 1.34 -7.20 23.56
CA LYS A 354 1.68 -8.40 22.78
C LYS A 354 2.53 -9.32 23.65
N ASP A 355 1.98 -10.41 24.19
CA ASP A 355 2.77 -11.46 24.80
C ASP A 355 2.70 -12.73 23.94
N PRO A 356 3.84 -13.30 23.52
CA PRO A 356 3.85 -14.57 22.78
C PRO A 356 3.28 -15.75 23.59
N ASP A 357 3.29 -15.66 24.95
CA ASP A 357 2.73 -16.66 25.82
C ASP A 357 1.23 -16.41 26.07
N PRO A 358 0.32 -17.27 25.55
CA PRO A 358 -1.12 -17.10 25.72
C PRO A 358 -1.57 -16.98 27.16
N SER A 359 -0.86 -17.64 28.09
CA SER A 359 -1.23 -17.64 29.51
C SER A 359 -1.02 -16.28 30.21
N LYS A 360 -0.22 -15.41 29.59
CA LYS A 360 0.06 -14.06 30.08
C LYS A 360 -0.79 -12.97 29.43
N ARG A 361 -1.67 -13.32 28.50
CA ARG A 361 -2.55 -12.38 27.79
C ARG A 361 -3.78 -12.09 28.63
N THR A 362 -3.61 -11.44 29.76
CA THR A 362 -4.70 -11.10 30.70
C THR A 362 -5.27 -9.68 30.49
N GLU A 363 -4.62 -8.89 29.63
CA GLU A 363 -4.98 -7.50 29.36
C GLU A 363 -5.84 -7.39 28.11
N TYR A 364 -7.12 -7.74 28.21
CA TYR A 364 -8.09 -7.67 27.11
C TYR A 364 -9.39 -6.97 27.57
N ASP A 365 -10.10 -6.48 26.59
CA ASP A 365 -11.43 -5.90 26.77
C ASP A 365 -12.52 -6.92 26.50
N GLU A 366 -13.64 -6.80 27.20
CA GLU A 366 -14.85 -7.50 26.83
C GLU A 366 -15.99 -6.51 26.60
N TYR A 367 -16.88 -6.93 25.70
CA TYR A 367 -18.03 -6.12 25.31
C TYR A 367 -19.32 -6.94 25.29
N THR A 368 -20.43 -6.29 25.69
CA THR A 368 -21.74 -6.72 25.21
C THR A 368 -22.02 -5.99 23.91
N VAL A 369 -22.31 -6.72 22.85
CA VAL A 369 -22.52 -6.19 21.50
C VAL A 369 -24.00 -6.25 21.16
N SER A 370 -24.58 -5.13 20.78
CA SER A 370 -25.96 -5.08 20.27
C SER A 370 -25.94 -4.69 18.80
N VAL A 371 -26.58 -5.49 17.95
CA VAL A 371 -26.71 -5.22 16.50
C VAL A 371 -28.18 -5.07 16.19
N ASN A 372 -28.57 -3.94 15.62
CA ASN A 372 -29.97 -3.61 15.36
C ASN A 372 -30.12 -3.09 13.93
N PHE A 373 -31.04 -3.69 13.20
CA PHE A 373 -31.60 -3.23 11.94
C PHE A 373 -33.11 -3.00 12.10
N PRO A 374 -33.78 -2.28 11.20
CA PRO A 374 -35.22 -2.09 11.27
C PRO A 374 -36.00 -3.41 11.40
N GLY A 375 -36.70 -3.58 12.51
CA GLY A 375 -37.49 -4.77 12.80
C GLY A 375 -36.71 -6.04 13.19
N GLU A 376 -35.39 -5.95 13.40
CA GLU A 376 -34.52 -7.08 13.77
C GLU A 376 -33.37 -6.62 14.66
N GLY A 377 -33.06 -7.38 15.71
CA GLY A 377 -31.96 -7.04 16.61
C GLY A 377 -31.53 -8.19 17.50
N VAL A 378 -30.29 -8.15 17.93
CA VAL A 378 -29.69 -9.12 18.86
C VAL A 378 -28.68 -8.44 19.77
N THR A 379 -28.66 -8.85 21.04
CA THR A 379 -27.64 -8.41 22.02
C THR A 379 -26.89 -9.63 22.52
N VAL A 380 -25.57 -9.59 22.41
CA VAL A 380 -24.70 -10.76 22.64
C VAL A 380 -23.60 -10.40 23.65
N PRO A 381 -23.65 -10.98 24.86
CA PRO A 381 -22.57 -10.85 25.84
C PRO A 381 -21.25 -11.47 25.34
N SER A 382 -20.14 -11.12 25.98
CA SER A 382 -18.85 -11.77 25.79
C SER A 382 -18.93 -13.29 25.99
N GLY A 383 -18.18 -14.02 25.19
CA GLY A 383 -18.13 -15.48 25.23
C GLY A 383 -19.35 -16.18 24.62
N ARG A 384 -20.27 -15.48 23.96
CA ARG A 384 -21.50 -16.01 23.42
C ARG A 384 -21.61 -15.86 21.90
N SER A 385 -22.41 -16.74 21.31
CA SER A 385 -22.88 -16.62 19.92
C SER A 385 -24.39 -16.72 19.91
N LEU A 386 -25.08 -15.72 19.38
CA LEU A 386 -26.55 -15.65 19.36
C LEU A 386 -27.02 -15.19 17.98
N ALA A 387 -28.22 -15.64 17.61
CA ALA A 387 -28.94 -15.14 16.44
C ALA A 387 -30.12 -14.28 16.88
N SER A 388 -30.51 -13.33 16.02
CA SER A 388 -31.73 -12.55 16.18
C SER A 388 -32.98 -13.41 16.05
N PRO A 389 -34.17 -12.96 16.50
CA PRO A 389 -35.38 -13.79 16.53
C PRO A 389 -35.78 -14.41 15.20
N ARG A 390 -35.51 -13.71 14.08
CA ARG A 390 -35.78 -14.24 12.72
C ARG A 390 -34.56 -14.86 12.06
N GLY A 391 -33.41 -14.95 12.77
CA GLY A 391 -32.19 -15.49 12.23
C GLY A 391 -31.51 -14.63 11.17
N MET A 392 -31.91 -13.36 11.02
CA MET A 392 -31.33 -12.48 10.02
C MET A 392 -29.96 -11.93 10.41
N ILE A 393 -29.63 -11.92 11.69
CA ILE A 393 -28.39 -11.45 12.26
C ILE A 393 -27.84 -12.56 13.15
N THR A 394 -26.64 -13.01 12.90
CA THR A 394 -25.89 -13.89 13.80
C THR A 394 -24.64 -13.17 14.26
N VAL A 395 -24.42 -13.09 15.56
CA VAL A 395 -23.26 -12.46 16.17
C VAL A 395 -22.51 -13.49 17.00
N SER A 396 -21.22 -13.64 16.76
CA SER A 396 -20.29 -14.38 17.61
C SER A 396 -19.36 -13.36 18.28
N ASN A 397 -19.33 -13.35 19.60
CA ASN A 397 -18.53 -12.44 20.41
C ASN A 397 -17.62 -13.28 21.32
N ARG A 398 -16.35 -13.39 20.97
CA ARG A 398 -15.38 -14.27 21.64
C ARG A 398 -14.17 -13.50 22.13
N VAL A 399 -13.61 -13.94 23.24
CA VAL A 399 -12.24 -13.59 23.61
C VAL A 399 -11.32 -14.65 23.03
N ASP A 400 -10.46 -14.26 22.13
CA ASP A 400 -9.48 -15.16 21.49
C ASP A 400 -8.10 -14.91 22.10
N THR A 401 -7.75 -15.75 23.09
CA THR A 401 -6.42 -15.70 23.72
C THR A 401 -5.33 -16.35 22.86
N ASN A 402 -5.70 -17.01 21.75
CA ASN A 402 -4.72 -17.62 20.83
C ASN A 402 -4.09 -16.59 19.88
N VAL A 403 -4.73 -15.44 19.66
CA VAL A 403 -4.10 -14.33 18.96
C VAL A 403 -3.07 -13.65 19.87
N PRO A 404 -1.88 -13.30 19.37
CA PRO A 404 -0.79 -12.74 20.19
C PRO A 404 -1.16 -11.49 21.00
N ASN A 405 -2.22 -10.81 20.65
CA ASN A 405 -2.66 -9.57 21.30
C ASN A 405 -3.83 -9.74 22.30
N GLY A 406 -4.28 -10.97 22.56
CA GLY A 406 -5.41 -11.22 23.47
C GLY A 406 -6.67 -10.46 23.01
N ALA A 407 -7.08 -10.62 21.76
CA ALA A 407 -8.13 -9.81 21.16
C ALA A 407 -9.52 -10.37 21.47
N THR A 408 -10.48 -9.48 21.66
CA THR A 408 -11.89 -9.82 21.52
C THR A 408 -12.24 -9.78 20.04
N HIS A 409 -12.69 -10.91 19.50
CA HIS A 409 -13.09 -11.09 18.14
C HIS A 409 -14.61 -11.20 18.04
N ILE A 410 -15.22 -10.32 17.26
CA ILE A 410 -16.67 -10.26 17.06
C ILE A 410 -16.94 -10.41 15.58
N THR A 411 -17.70 -11.44 15.20
CA THR A 411 -18.12 -11.63 13.80
C THR A 411 -19.62 -11.46 13.68
N LEU A 412 -20.06 -10.78 12.62
CA LEU A 412 -21.45 -10.66 12.25
C LEU A 412 -21.68 -11.39 10.92
N SER A 413 -22.66 -12.26 10.87
CA SER A 413 -23.20 -12.81 9.61
C SER A 413 -24.59 -12.26 9.41
N LEU A 414 -24.84 -11.60 8.28
CA LEU A 414 -26.04 -10.85 8.02
C LEU A 414 -26.84 -11.46 6.86
N SER A 415 -28.15 -11.59 7.00
CA SER A 415 -29.01 -12.07 5.92
C SER A 415 -29.08 -11.07 4.77
N ARG A 416 -29.12 -11.57 3.55
CA ARG A 416 -29.39 -10.75 2.34
C ARG A 416 -30.71 -10.01 2.39
N ALA A 417 -31.67 -10.45 3.21
CA ALA A 417 -32.94 -9.75 3.43
C ALA A 417 -32.77 -8.35 4.07
N LEU A 418 -31.58 -8.07 4.63
CA LEU A 418 -31.23 -6.76 5.18
C LEU A 418 -30.59 -5.80 4.15
N ALA A 419 -30.47 -6.22 2.88
CA ALA A 419 -29.90 -5.39 1.82
C ALA A 419 -30.61 -4.02 1.72
N GLY A 420 -29.82 -2.96 1.54
CA GLY A 420 -30.29 -1.59 1.48
C GLY A 420 -30.70 -0.98 2.82
N GLN A 421 -30.55 -1.72 3.92
CA GLN A 421 -30.89 -1.22 5.25
C GLN A 421 -29.68 -0.64 5.97
N VAL A 422 -29.97 0.25 6.94
CA VAL A 422 -28.96 0.82 7.84
C VAL A 422 -29.13 0.18 9.21
N GLY A 423 -28.09 -0.45 9.69
CA GLY A 423 -28.01 -1.03 11.03
C GLY A 423 -27.12 -0.22 11.95
N THR A 424 -27.24 -0.49 13.24
CA THR A 424 -26.39 0.09 14.30
C THR A 424 -25.72 -1.04 15.06
N ILE A 425 -24.39 -0.99 15.17
CA ILE A 425 -23.58 -1.84 16.02
C ILE A 425 -23.21 -1.03 17.25
N ARG A 426 -23.61 -1.50 18.42
CA ARG A 426 -23.34 -0.84 19.71
C ARG A 426 -22.46 -1.72 20.57
N PHE A 427 -21.37 -1.16 21.04
CA PHE A 427 -20.43 -1.77 21.97
C PHE A 427 -20.62 -1.20 23.37
N ASN A 428 -20.88 -2.04 24.33
CA ASN A 428 -20.91 -1.70 25.74
C ASN A 428 -19.75 -2.45 26.41
N ARG A 429 -18.72 -1.73 26.87
CA ARG A 429 -17.54 -2.32 27.47
C ARG A 429 -17.87 -2.87 28.85
N THR A 430 -17.69 -4.18 29.04
CA THR A 430 -18.00 -4.88 30.31
C THR A 430 -16.73 -5.27 31.06
N ARG A 431 -15.57 -5.34 30.40
CA ARG A 431 -14.26 -5.52 31.00
C ARG A 431 -13.29 -4.50 30.38
N ASN A 432 -12.58 -3.80 31.24
CA ASN A 432 -11.64 -2.72 30.89
C ASN A 432 -10.19 -3.17 31.20
N GLY A 433 -9.66 -4.10 30.44
CA GLY A 433 -8.29 -4.60 30.59
C GLY A 433 -7.39 -4.27 29.40
N GLY A 434 -7.97 -3.88 28.27
CA GLY A 434 -7.27 -3.57 27.03
C GLY A 434 -7.20 -2.07 26.73
N THR A 435 -6.98 -1.75 25.45
CA THR A 435 -6.82 -0.36 24.97
C THR A 435 -8.13 0.39 24.76
N GLY A 436 -9.26 -0.30 24.73
CA GLY A 436 -10.56 0.26 24.33
C GLY A 436 -10.69 0.50 22.83
N VAL A 437 -9.67 0.24 22.05
CA VAL A 437 -9.68 0.43 20.58
C VAL A 437 -10.39 -0.75 19.91
N ILE A 438 -11.34 -0.44 19.05
CA ILE A 438 -12.10 -1.40 18.26
C ILE A 438 -11.94 -1.04 16.79
N ASP A 439 -11.56 -2.00 15.99
CA ASP A 439 -11.52 -1.93 14.53
C ASP A 439 -12.54 -2.90 13.93
N GLY A 440 -13.21 -2.50 12.86
CA GLY A 440 -14.13 -3.39 12.17
C GLY A 440 -14.12 -3.18 10.67
N TYR A 441 -14.30 -4.27 9.96
CA TYR A 441 -14.21 -4.34 8.50
C TYR A 441 -15.45 -5.01 7.92
N VAL A 442 -15.89 -4.54 6.75
CA VAL A 442 -16.94 -5.16 5.94
C VAL A 442 -16.46 -5.22 4.48
N ASP A 443 -16.83 -6.29 3.78
CA ASP A 443 -16.48 -6.37 2.35
C ASP A 443 -17.23 -5.29 1.56
N ARG A 444 -16.52 -4.61 0.65
CA ARG A 444 -17.03 -3.52 -0.19
C ARG A 444 -18.26 -3.88 -1.03
N SER A 445 -18.39 -5.15 -1.35
CA SER A 445 -19.54 -5.65 -2.09
C SER A 445 -20.79 -5.79 -1.23
N ASP A 446 -20.64 -5.63 0.08
CA ASP A 446 -21.70 -5.87 1.05
C ASP A 446 -22.14 -4.59 1.78
N GLY A 447 -21.22 -3.63 2.06
CA GLY A 447 -21.59 -2.46 2.81
C GLY A 447 -20.46 -1.46 3.09
N PHE A 448 -20.77 -0.46 3.95
CA PHE A 448 -19.81 0.53 4.41
C PHE A 448 -20.19 1.08 5.79
N PHE A 449 -19.24 1.71 6.48
CA PHE A 449 -19.44 2.32 7.80
C PHE A 449 -19.54 3.85 7.75
N LEU A 450 -20.27 4.42 8.72
CA LEU A 450 -20.29 5.85 8.99
C LEU A 450 -20.15 6.13 10.51
N PRO A 451 -19.17 6.97 10.91
CA PRO A 451 -18.07 7.49 10.10
C PRO A 451 -17.06 6.40 9.74
N PRO A 452 -16.40 6.48 8.57
CA PRO A 452 -15.33 5.56 8.22
C PRO A 452 -14.01 5.96 8.88
N GLU A 453 -13.10 4.98 9.00
CA GLU A 453 -11.68 5.22 9.28
C GLU A 453 -10.89 5.04 7.99
N LEU A 454 -10.08 6.03 7.64
CA LEU A 454 -9.32 6.05 6.39
C LEU A 454 -7.85 5.60 6.57
N THR A 455 -7.47 5.11 7.75
CA THR A 455 -6.12 4.58 8.04
C THR A 455 -6.21 3.14 8.54
N GLY A 456 -5.10 2.39 8.48
CA GLY A 456 -5.07 1.03 9.00
C GLY A 456 -5.91 0.02 8.20
N ASN A 457 -6.07 0.23 6.89
CA ASN A 457 -6.88 -0.61 6.01
C ASN A 457 -6.02 -1.46 5.04
N ILE A 458 -4.77 -1.76 5.41
CA ILE A 458 -3.95 -2.74 4.69
C ILE A 458 -4.62 -4.11 4.73
N THR A 459 -4.75 -4.75 3.58
CA THR A 459 -5.39 -6.07 3.46
C THR A 459 -4.44 -7.21 3.77
N GLU A 460 -4.94 -8.34 4.27
CA GLU A 460 -4.14 -9.56 4.37
C GLU A 460 -3.81 -10.13 2.97
N PRO A 461 -2.60 -10.67 2.75
CA PRO A 461 -1.54 -10.96 3.72
C PRO A 461 -0.47 -9.86 3.84
N ALA A 462 -0.75 -8.65 3.40
CA ALA A 462 0.22 -7.58 3.33
C ALA A 462 0.64 -7.00 4.71
N ASN A 463 -0.06 -7.34 5.81
CA ASN A 463 0.37 -6.96 7.16
C ASN A 463 1.54 -7.81 7.69
N GLY A 464 1.94 -8.88 6.99
CA GLY A 464 3.04 -9.75 7.41
C GLY A 464 4.38 -9.01 7.54
N ASP A 465 5.19 -9.36 8.55
CA ASP A 465 6.48 -8.70 8.84
C ASP A 465 7.50 -8.83 7.71
N ASN A 466 7.56 -10.01 7.08
CA ASN A 466 8.54 -10.35 6.06
C ASN A 466 7.99 -10.25 4.63
N VAL A 467 6.73 -9.89 4.47
CA VAL A 467 6.09 -9.60 3.18
C VAL A 467 6.39 -8.15 2.77
N VAL A 468 6.72 -7.92 1.51
CA VAL A 468 6.84 -6.56 0.95
C VAL A 468 5.48 -6.06 0.53
N THR A 469 4.94 -5.11 1.25
CA THR A 469 3.64 -4.52 0.99
C THR A 469 3.76 -3.36 0.02
N VAL A 470 2.95 -3.37 -1.04
CA VAL A 470 3.09 -2.43 -2.16
C VAL A 470 1.85 -1.56 -2.30
N GLY A 471 2.01 -0.25 -2.05
CA GLY A 471 1.01 0.76 -2.33
C GLY A 471 1.01 1.19 -3.80
N SER A 472 -0.01 1.92 -4.21
CA SER A 472 -0.21 2.37 -5.60
C SER A 472 -0.06 3.88 -5.75
N PHE A 473 0.67 4.31 -6.80
CA PHE A 473 0.65 5.69 -7.25
C PHE A 473 0.37 5.77 -8.77
N ASN A 474 -0.15 6.92 -9.23
CA ASN A 474 -0.47 7.13 -10.63
C ASN A 474 0.74 7.64 -11.43
N THR A 475 0.85 7.23 -12.68
CA THR A 475 1.84 7.77 -13.64
C THR A 475 1.17 8.36 -14.87
N LYS A 476 -0.08 8.02 -15.11
CA LYS A 476 -0.90 8.48 -16.24
C LYS A 476 -2.37 8.46 -15.90
N ALA A 477 -3.15 9.31 -16.56
CA ALA A 477 -4.60 9.23 -16.57
C ALA A 477 -5.08 8.14 -17.54
N PHE A 478 -6.38 7.82 -17.51
CA PHE A 478 -6.97 6.79 -18.38
C PHE A 478 -6.71 7.03 -19.88
N ASN A 479 -6.67 8.27 -20.31
CA ASN A 479 -6.35 8.66 -21.70
C ASN A 479 -4.86 8.58 -22.04
N GLY A 480 -4.01 8.08 -21.14
CA GLY A 480 -2.57 7.92 -21.32
C GLY A 480 -1.72 9.18 -21.08
N SER A 481 -2.32 10.33 -20.72
CA SER A 481 -1.55 11.53 -20.40
C SER A 481 -0.82 11.38 -19.06
N ALA A 482 0.43 11.93 -18.97
CA ALA A 482 1.20 11.92 -17.73
C ALA A 482 0.52 12.76 -16.64
N VAL A 483 0.60 12.31 -15.40
CA VAL A 483 0.06 12.96 -14.20
C VAL A 483 1.13 13.16 -13.12
N SER A 484 0.77 13.78 -12.02
CA SER A 484 1.67 14.23 -10.94
C SER A 484 2.35 13.12 -10.12
N GLN A 485 2.10 11.86 -10.39
CA GLN A 485 2.59 10.72 -9.58
C GLN A 485 2.13 10.79 -8.10
N ALA A 486 0.88 11.18 -7.88
CA ALA A 486 0.25 11.14 -6.56
C ALA A 486 -0.12 9.70 -6.17
N ILE A 487 -0.28 9.45 -4.87
CA ILE A 487 -0.84 8.17 -4.40
C ILE A 487 -2.22 7.96 -5.03
N SER A 488 -2.54 6.73 -5.42
CA SER A 488 -3.87 6.41 -5.98
C SER A 488 -4.93 6.48 -4.88
N SER A 489 -6.10 7.06 -5.18
CA SER A 489 -7.16 7.29 -4.19
C SER A 489 -7.64 6.00 -3.51
N PHE A 490 -7.58 4.88 -4.22
CA PHE A 490 -7.98 3.57 -3.72
C PHE A 490 -6.91 2.86 -2.90
N SER A 491 -5.61 3.29 -2.98
CA SER A 491 -4.50 2.56 -2.36
C SER A 491 -4.64 2.53 -0.84
N SER A 492 -4.83 1.33 -0.29
CA SER A 492 -4.88 1.13 1.15
C SER A 492 -3.63 1.65 1.84
N VAL A 493 -3.80 2.20 3.03
CA VAL A 493 -2.76 2.84 3.83
C VAL A 493 -2.67 2.21 5.22
N GLY A 494 -1.47 2.27 5.78
CA GLY A 494 -1.20 1.83 7.14
C GLY A 494 -1.58 2.86 8.22
N PRO A 495 -1.00 2.71 9.40
CA PRO A 495 -0.15 1.57 9.83
C PRO A 495 -0.94 0.26 9.92
N THR A 496 -0.24 -0.87 10.10
CA THR A 496 -0.92 -2.08 10.57
C THR A 496 -1.57 -1.82 11.92
N ARG A 497 -2.50 -2.65 12.33
CA ARG A 497 -3.23 -2.45 13.56
C ARG A 497 -2.34 -2.43 14.82
N ASP A 498 -1.23 -3.17 14.81
CA ASP A 498 -0.22 -3.16 15.87
C ASP A 498 0.81 -2.03 15.73
N GLY A 499 0.56 -1.05 14.85
CA GLY A 499 1.35 0.17 14.70
C GLY A 499 2.61 0.04 13.84
N ARG A 500 2.86 -1.12 13.19
CA ARG A 500 3.98 -1.26 12.27
C ARG A 500 3.73 -0.45 11.00
N LEU A 501 4.80 0.11 10.47
CA LEU A 501 4.75 0.88 9.25
C LEU A 501 4.53 -0.03 8.03
N LYS A 502 3.45 0.22 7.33
CA LYS A 502 3.08 -0.33 6.01
C LYS A 502 2.41 0.79 5.21
N PRO A 503 2.44 0.76 3.86
CA PRO A 503 3.14 -0.19 3.00
C PRO A 503 4.67 -0.06 3.13
N ASP A 504 5.42 -0.98 2.50
CA ASP A 504 6.89 -0.88 2.43
C ASP A 504 7.35 0.16 1.41
N VAL A 505 6.78 0.09 0.21
CA VAL A 505 7.05 0.99 -0.92
C VAL A 505 5.77 1.20 -1.71
N ALA A 506 5.76 2.24 -2.55
CA ALA A 506 4.72 2.45 -3.56
C ALA A 506 5.30 2.26 -4.96
N ALA A 507 4.49 1.70 -5.88
CA ALA A 507 4.81 1.52 -7.28
C ALA A 507 3.63 1.95 -8.18
N PRO A 508 3.83 2.14 -9.50
CA PRO A 508 2.74 2.49 -10.39
C PRO A 508 1.63 1.43 -10.39
N GLY A 509 0.38 1.83 -10.20
CA GLY A 509 -0.76 0.90 -10.16
C GLY A 509 -2.04 1.43 -10.76
N GLU A 510 -2.02 2.60 -11.39
CA GLU A 510 -3.23 3.19 -11.95
C GLU A 510 -3.14 3.30 -13.46
N TYR A 511 -4.13 2.69 -14.16
CA TYR A 511 -4.24 2.63 -15.62
C TYR A 511 -3.00 2.07 -16.32
N LEU A 512 -2.53 0.92 -15.85
CA LEU A 512 -1.37 0.22 -16.40
C LEU A 512 -1.75 -0.53 -17.68
N TYR A 513 -0.86 -0.46 -18.67
CA TYR A 513 -0.96 -1.19 -19.93
C TYR A 513 -0.12 -2.46 -19.84
N SER A 514 -0.74 -3.62 -20.03
CA SER A 514 -0.03 -4.91 -19.92
C SER A 514 -0.68 -5.99 -20.78
N ALA A 515 -0.05 -7.18 -20.82
CA ALA A 515 -0.51 -8.33 -21.54
C ALA A 515 -1.96 -8.69 -21.19
N ARG A 516 -2.75 -9.01 -22.19
CA ARG A 516 -4.15 -9.40 -22.06
C ARG A 516 -4.33 -10.88 -22.29
N SER A 517 -5.14 -11.54 -21.48
CA SER A 517 -5.66 -12.86 -21.79
C SER A 517 -6.77 -12.78 -22.84
N LEU A 518 -6.64 -13.52 -23.93
CA LEU A 518 -7.69 -13.65 -24.92
C LEU A 518 -8.81 -14.61 -24.47
N ASN A 519 -8.57 -15.39 -23.41
CA ASN A 519 -9.60 -16.25 -22.79
C ASN A 519 -10.54 -15.44 -21.88
N ALA A 520 -10.10 -14.24 -21.44
CA ALA A 520 -10.88 -13.40 -20.54
C ALA A 520 -11.83 -12.45 -21.30
N PRO A 521 -13.04 -12.18 -20.77
CA PRO A 521 -13.94 -11.17 -21.30
C PRO A 521 -13.30 -9.77 -21.32
N VAL A 522 -13.58 -8.98 -22.36
CA VAL A 522 -13.07 -7.59 -22.42
C VAL A 522 -13.59 -6.71 -21.28
N THR A 523 -14.72 -7.07 -20.70
CA THR A 523 -15.36 -6.38 -19.57
C THR A 523 -14.60 -6.52 -18.25
N ASN A 524 -13.65 -7.44 -18.15
CA ASN A 524 -12.82 -7.64 -16.96
C ASN A 524 -11.68 -6.62 -16.86
N TYR A 525 -11.48 -5.81 -17.89
CA TYR A 525 -10.44 -4.78 -17.94
C TYR A 525 -11.03 -3.38 -17.96
N ALA A 526 -10.28 -2.39 -17.48
CA ALA A 526 -10.67 -0.99 -17.58
C ALA A 526 -10.69 -0.50 -19.04
N GLY A 527 -9.92 -1.13 -19.93
CA GLY A 527 -9.90 -0.82 -21.36
C GLY A 527 -9.00 -1.78 -22.16
N ILE A 528 -9.16 -1.75 -23.48
CA ILE A 528 -8.34 -2.53 -24.42
C ILE A 528 -7.42 -1.59 -25.19
N VAL A 529 -6.21 -2.06 -25.50
CA VAL A 529 -5.16 -1.27 -26.16
C VAL A 529 -4.87 -1.81 -27.55
N GLY A 530 -4.89 -0.93 -28.55
CA GLY A 530 -4.56 -1.27 -29.93
C GLY A 530 -5.66 -2.04 -30.66
N THR A 531 -5.37 -2.46 -31.89
CA THR A 531 -6.30 -3.20 -32.75
C THR A 531 -6.06 -4.71 -32.72
N ASP A 532 -4.88 -5.12 -32.21
CA ASP A 532 -4.45 -6.52 -32.11
C ASP A 532 -4.93 -7.23 -30.84
N ASN A 533 -5.56 -6.50 -29.94
CA ASN A 533 -6.14 -6.99 -28.68
C ASN A 533 -5.17 -7.73 -27.74
N ASN A 534 -3.86 -7.60 -27.94
CA ASN A 534 -2.86 -8.27 -27.09
C ASN A 534 -2.66 -7.58 -25.73
N TYR A 535 -3.14 -6.36 -25.58
CA TYR A 535 -2.91 -5.58 -24.37
C TYR A 535 -4.20 -4.99 -23.81
N ALA A 536 -4.25 -4.86 -22.50
CA ALA A 536 -5.35 -4.25 -21.76
C ALA A 536 -4.85 -3.18 -20.79
N ILE A 537 -5.80 -2.38 -20.30
CA ILE A 537 -5.57 -1.37 -19.26
C ILE A 537 -6.25 -1.87 -17.99
N ASP A 538 -5.54 -1.80 -16.87
CA ASP A 538 -6.11 -2.09 -15.56
C ASP A 538 -5.54 -1.20 -14.48
N ARG A 539 -6.14 -1.22 -13.27
CA ARG A 539 -5.74 -0.41 -12.12
C ARG A 539 -5.96 -1.16 -10.81
N GLY A 540 -5.09 -0.92 -9.85
CA GLY A 540 -5.12 -1.52 -8.51
C GLY A 540 -3.72 -1.60 -7.92
N THR A 541 -3.61 -1.82 -6.62
CA THR A 541 -2.36 -2.23 -5.98
C THR A 541 -1.87 -3.57 -6.52
N SER A 542 -2.77 -4.35 -7.12
CA SER A 542 -2.47 -5.54 -7.92
C SER A 542 -1.51 -5.26 -9.08
N MET A 543 -1.59 -4.06 -9.69
CA MET A 543 -0.70 -3.65 -10.78
C MET A 543 0.60 -3.04 -10.26
N SER A 544 0.62 -2.57 -9.01
CA SER A 544 1.83 -2.06 -8.35
C SER A 544 2.77 -3.18 -7.92
N THR A 545 2.24 -4.25 -7.38
CA THR A 545 3.00 -5.38 -6.80
C THR A 545 3.97 -6.03 -7.79
N PRO A 546 3.60 -6.32 -9.06
CA PRO A 546 4.50 -6.93 -10.03
C PRO A 546 5.70 -6.05 -10.43
N HIS A 547 5.62 -4.74 -10.25
CA HIS A 547 6.80 -3.88 -10.40
C HIS A 547 7.88 -4.23 -9.37
N VAL A 548 7.47 -4.51 -8.13
CA VAL A 548 8.40 -4.87 -7.05
C VAL A 548 9.07 -6.21 -7.32
N THR A 549 8.31 -7.23 -7.70
CA THR A 549 8.86 -8.56 -8.01
C THR A 549 9.78 -8.53 -9.23
N GLY A 550 9.42 -7.75 -10.25
CA GLY A 550 10.27 -7.55 -11.41
C GLY A 550 11.57 -6.79 -11.10
N VAL A 551 11.50 -5.72 -10.28
CA VAL A 551 12.71 -5.00 -9.84
C VAL A 551 13.60 -5.89 -8.96
N ALA A 552 13.03 -6.73 -8.09
CA ALA A 552 13.78 -7.71 -7.32
C ALA A 552 14.56 -8.67 -8.23
N ALA A 553 13.97 -9.07 -9.37
CA ALA A 553 14.68 -9.91 -10.35
C ALA A 553 15.88 -9.18 -10.97
N LEU A 554 15.76 -7.89 -11.32
CA LEU A 554 16.88 -7.10 -11.81
C LEU A 554 18.01 -7.00 -10.78
N VAL A 555 17.66 -6.79 -9.50
CA VAL A 555 18.62 -6.71 -8.41
C VAL A 555 19.31 -8.06 -8.19
N TRP A 556 18.57 -9.19 -8.18
CA TRP A 556 19.18 -10.51 -8.02
C TRP A 556 20.04 -10.93 -9.21
N GLN A 557 19.71 -10.52 -10.42
CA GLN A 557 20.60 -10.71 -11.56
C GLN A 557 21.96 -10.03 -11.33
N SER A 558 21.96 -8.83 -10.73
CA SER A 558 23.21 -8.10 -10.44
C SER A 558 23.91 -8.60 -9.17
N ASN A 559 23.16 -9.16 -8.22
CA ASN A 559 23.69 -9.69 -6.96
C ASN A 559 22.91 -10.93 -6.49
N PRO A 560 23.20 -12.11 -7.07
CA PRO A 560 22.44 -13.33 -6.78
C PRO A 560 22.64 -13.88 -5.36
N SER A 561 23.55 -13.32 -4.58
CA SER A 561 23.81 -13.75 -3.19
C SER A 561 22.91 -13.07 -2.15
N LEU A 562 22.17 -12.01 -2.52
CA LEU A 562 21.29 -11.32 -1.58
C LEU A 562 20.23 -12.26 -1.00
N THR A 563 20.12 -12.25 0.32
CA THR A 563 19.01 -12.91 1.01
C THR A 563 17.70 -12.14 0.79
N GLY A 564 16.55 -12.78 1.06
CA GLY A 564 15.25 -12.11 1.00
C GLY A 564 15.14 -10.90 1.93
N ALA A 565 15.74 -11.00 3.13
CA ALA A 565 15.78 -9.89 4.09
C ALA A 565 16.60 -8.70 3.54
N GLN A 566 17.77 -8.96 2.96
CA GLN A 566 18.61 -7.93 2.34
C GLN A 566 17.90 -7.31 1.14
N MET A 567 17.19 -8.10 0.33
CA MET A 567 16.39 -7.59 -0.79
C MET A 567 15.30 -6.65 -0.30
N ARG A 568 14.54 -7.04 0.74
CA ARG A 568 13.48 -6.19 1.31
C ARG A 568 14.03 -4.86 1.81
N GLU A 569 15.13 -4.87 2.58
CA GLU A 569 15.77 -3.64 3.04
C GLU A 569 16.30 -2.78 1.88
N ARG A 570 16.86 -3.41 0.85
CA ARG A 570 17.32 -2.70 -0.33
C ARG A 570 16.18 -1.98 -1.05
N LEU A 571 15.05 -2.63 -1.29
CA LEU A 571 13.87 -2.01 -1.92
C LEU A 571 13.37 -0.81 -1.10
N ARG A 572 13.30 -0.93 0.23
CA ARG A 572 12.92 0.15 1.14
C ARG A 572 13.91 1.31 1.12
N ARG A 573 15.19 1.05 1.36
CA ARG A 573 16.22 2.09 1.56
C ARG A 573 16.59 2.83 0.28
N THR A 574 16.39 2.23 -0.88
CA THR A 574 16.68 2.86 -2.18
C THR A 574 15.46 3.54 -2.81
N ALA A 575 14.30 3.45 -2.19
CA ALA A 575 13.09 4.17 -2.61
C ALA A 575 13.34 5.69 -2.65
N ILE A 576 12.70 6.38 -3.59
CA ILE A 576 12.84 7.83 -3.75
C ILE A 576 11.70 8.58 -3.04
N PRO A 577 11.93 9.85 -2.62
CA PRO A 577 10.89 10.65 -1.97
C PRO A 577 9.61 10.74 -2.79
N PRO A 578 8.44 10.80 -2.13
CA PRO A 578 7.17 11.13 -2.77
C PRO A 578 7.21 12.54 -3.40
N THR A 579 6.36 12.74 -4.40
CA THR A 579 6.25 14.03 -5.10
C THR A 579 5.53 15.11 -4.31
N ASP A 580 4.74 14.70 -3.29
CA ASP A 580 4.00 15.60 -2.39
C ASP A 580 4.86 16.21 -1.28
N GLY A 581 6.16 15.86 -1.22
CA GLY A 581 7.09 16.38 -0.21
C GLY A 581 6.88 15.80 1.20
N SER A 582 5.98 14.83 1.38
CA SER A 582 5.74 14.23 2.69
C SER A 582 6.98 13.55 3.26
N ALA A 583 7.15 13.64 4.58
CA ALA A 583 8.22 12.94 5.28
C ALA A 583 8.08 11.43 5.12
N ARG A 584 9.20 10.73 5.07
CA ARG A 584 9.24 9.27 4.95
C ARG A 584 10.21 8.65 5.97
N PRO A 585 9.98 7.41 6.42
CA PRO A 585 8.84 6.57 6.00
C PRO A 585 7.51 7.06 6.62
N ASN A 586 6.39 6.83 5.93
CA ASN A 586 5.05 7.14 6.42
C ASN A 586 4.04 6.06 6.02
N ALA A 587 2.84 6.10 6.62
CA ALA A 587 1.81 5.07 6.42
C ALA A 587 1.14 5.09 5.02
N THR A 588 1.36 6.11 4.21
CA THR A 588 0.78 6.24 2.86
C THR A 588 1.74 5.74 1.78
N TRP A 589 3.00 6.15 1.86
CA TRP A 589 4.03 5.87 0.86
C TRP A 589 5.02 4.79 1.27
N GLY A 590 5.02 4.37 2.53
CA GLY A 590 6.10 3.59 3.10
C GLY A 590 7.42 4.35 3.04
N TYR A 591 8.45 3.69 2.56
CA TYR A 591 9.76 4.30 2.35
C TYR A 591 9.83 5.19 1.10
N GLY A 592 8.75 5.25 0.30
CA GLY A 592 8.63 6.09 -0.88
C GLY A 592 8.39 5.29 -2.17
N LYS A 593 8.64 5.93 -3.32
CA LYS A 593 8.45 5.31 -4.62
C LYS A 593 9.59 4.34 -4.93
N LEU A 594 9.27 3.13 -5.37
CA LEU A 594 10.22 2.14 -5.86
C LEU A 594 11.14 2.73 -6.93
N ASN A 595 12.45 2.40 -6.91
CA ASN A 595 13.39 2.84 -7.93
C ASN A 595 14.39 1.73 -8.29
N ALA A 596 14.29 1.20 -9.49
CA ALA A 596 15.11 0.09 -9.97
C ALA A 596 16.59 0.45 -10.05
N LEU A 597 16.93 1.64 -10.56
CA LEU A 597 18.30 2.07 -10.73
C LEU A 597 19.03 2.18 -9.38
N ARG A 598 18.42 2.84 -8.41
CA ARG A 598 18.98 2.92 -7.05
C ARG A 598 19.07 1.55 -6.38
N ALA A 599 18.06 0.70 -6.56
CA ALA A 599 18.06 -0.65 -6.01
C ALA A 599 19.21 -1.51 -6.53
N VAL A 600 19.66 -1.30 -7.76
CA VAL A 600 20.82 -2.00 -8.33
C VAL A 600 22.15 -1.37 -7.90
N GLN A 601 22.26 -0.04 -7.89
CA GLN A 601 23.53 0.68 -7.77
C GLN A 601 23.96 1.02 -6.35
N ASN A 602 23.01 1.39 -5.46
CA ASN A 602 23.36 2.04 -4.20
C ASN A 602 23.86 1.04 -3.16
N THR A 603 24.80 1.49 -2.33
CA THR A 603 25.12 0.82 -1.07
C THR A 603 23.99 1.05 -0.07
N VAL A 604 23.57 -0.01 0.61
CA VAL A 604 22.53 0.00 1.64
C VAL A 604 23.16 -0.37 2.97
N ALA A 605 23.00 0.50 3.97
CA ALA A 605 23.20 0.17 5.37
C ALA A 605 21.86 -0.26 6.00
N SER A 606 21.91 -1.26 6.88
CA SER A 606 20.73 -1.71 7.62
C SER A 606 21.14 -2.17 9.02
N ILE A 607 20.47 -1.65 10.04
CA ILE A 607 20.72 -2.00 11.45
C ILE A 607 19.69 -3.05 11.88
N SER A 608 20.17 -4.19 12.37
CA SER A 608 19.38 -5.15 13.13
C SER A 608 19.76 -5.07 14.62
N ALA A 609 18.77 -4.80 15.46
CA ALA A 609 18.95 -4.67 16.91
C ALA A 609 17.61 -4.82 17.64
N SER A 610 17.65 -5.15 18.94
CA SER A 610 16.48 -4.96 19.81
C SER A 610 16.09 -3.48 19.86
N ALA A 611 14.78 -3.20 19.82
CA ALA A 611 14.28 -1.84 20.02
C ALA A 611 14.31 -1.41 21.49
N ARG A 612 14.53 -2.35 22.42
CA ARG A 612 14.53 -2.15 23.87
C ARG A 612 15.75 -2.80 24.52
N ALA A 613 16.21 -2.21 25.59
CA ALA A 613 17.26 -2.71 26.47
C ALA A 613 16.99 -2.25 27.91
N THR A 614 17.62 -2.91 28.89
CA THR A 614 17.71 -2.41 30.25
C THR A 614 19.05 -1.66 30.44
N PRO A 615 19.13 -0.68 31.35
CA PRO A 615 20.39 0.01 31.64
C PRO A 615 21.52 -0.96 31.96
N ARG A 616 22.72 -0.67 31.47
CA ARG A 616 23.96 -1.50 31.59
C ARG A 616 23.92 -2.87 30.92
N SER A 617 22.79 -3.26 30.29
CA SER A 617 22.70 -4.49 29.51
C SER A 617 23.22 -4.28 28.09
N PRO A 618 24.10 -5.17 27.59
CA PRO A 618 24.62 -5.07 26.23
C PRO A 618 23.55 -5.47 25.19
N VAL A 619 23.41 -4.69 24.14
CA VAL A 619 22.56 -4.96 22.96
C VAL A 619 23.47 -5.25 21.78
N LEU A 620 23.30 -6.39 21.16
CA LEU A 620 23.97 -6.71 19.91
C LEU A 620 23.36 -5.90 18.77
N LEU A 621 24.21 -5.16 18.06
CA LEU A 621 23.90 -4.48 16.81
C LEU A 621 24.55 -5.25 15.68
N THR A 622 23.81 -5.57 14.62
CA THR A 622 24.34 -6.22 13.43
C THR A 622 24.00 -5.46 12.17
N SER A 623 24.84 -5.58 11.15
CA SER A 623 24.66 -4.99 9.82
C SER A 623 24.32 -6.04 8.76
N GLU A 624 23.81 -7.20 9.14
CA GLU A 624 23.62 -8.39 8.29
C GLU A 624 22.78 -8.15 7.03
N ASN A 625 21.85 -7.18 7.09
CA ASN A 625 21.02 -6.80 5.95
C ASN A 625 21.62 -5.64 5.12
N SER A 626 22.84 -5.21 5.42
CA SER A 626 23.56 -4.25 4.59
C SER A 626 24.10 -4.90 3.32
N SER A 627 24.15 -4.15 2.22
CA SER A 627 24.62 -4.70 0.94
C SER A 627 25.14 -3.61 0.00
N GLY A 628 26.18 -3.90 -0.77
CA GLY A 628 26.71 -3.02 -1.80
C GLY A 628 25.92 -3.08 -3.09
N GLY A 629 26.03 -2.05 -3.91
CA GLY A 629 25.48 -2.03 -5.27
C GLY A 629 26.23 -3.01 -6.17
N PHE A 630 25.57 -3.58 -7.16
CA PHE A 630 26.13 -4.58 -8.10
C PHE A 630 26.86 -5.76 -7.43
N GLY A 631 26.45 -6.14 -6.20
CA GLY A 631 27.11 -7.21 -5.48
C GLY A 631 28.49 -6.85 -4.91
N THR A 632 28.90 -5.60 -4.93
CA THR A 632 30.15 -5.14 -4.34
C THR A 632 30.17 -5.43 -2.84
N PRO A 633 31.17 -6.14 -2.30
CA PRO A 633 31.26 -6.39 -0.86
C PRO A 633 31.34 -5.09 -0.05
N ILE A 634 30.74 -5.08 1.14
CA ILE A 634 30.92 -3.99 2.08
C ILE A 634 32.39 -4.02 2.55
N SER A 635 33.07 -2.90 2.38
CA SER A 635 34.50 -2.71 2.73
C SER A 635 34.73 -1.97 4.03
N GLY A 636 33.71 -1.33 4.58
CA GLY A 636 33.83 -0.57 5.83
C GLY A 636 32.50 -0.35 6.53
N TYR A 637 32.57 -0.29 7.85
CA TYR A 637 31.44 0.02 8.75
C TYR A 637 31.85 1.13 9.70
N LEU A 638 30.92 1.98 10.05
CA LEU A 638 31.10 3.01 11.09
C LEU A 638 29.80 3.15 11.87
N TRP A 639 29.84 2.69 13.12
CA TRP A 639 28.75 2.83 14.08
C TRP A 639 28.92 4.09 14.92
N SER A 640 27.82 4.75 15.27
CA SER A 640 27.77 5.90 16.17
C SER A 640 26.55 5.78 17.08
N ALA A 641 26.71 6.05 18.36
CA ALA A 641 25.64 6.05 19.36
C ALA A 641 25.96 7.07 20.47
N PRO A 642 25.68 8.37 20.27
CA PRO A 642 26.01 9.42 21.23
C PRO A 642 25.40 9.16 22.62
N GLY A 643 26.16 9.41 23.68
CA GLY A 643 25.72 9.21 25.06
C GLY A 643 25.79 7.76 25.58
N SER A 644 26.35 6.86 24.79
CA SER A 644 26.52 5.43 25.13
C SER A 644 27.88 4.92 24.73
N SER A 645 28.17 3.64 25.01
CA SER A 645 29.41 2.97 24.59
C SER A 645 29.13 1.96 23.46
N LEU A 646 30.11 1.86 22.54
CA LEU A 646 30.14 0.86 21.46
C LEU A 646 31.45 0.08 21.58
N ALA A 647 31.38 -1.26 21.62
CA ALA A 647 32.54 -2.10 21.80
C ALA A 647 33.48 -2.12 20.58
N SER A 648 32.95 -2.16 19.37
CA SER A 648 33.68 -2.30 18.11
C SER A 648 33.02 -1.48 16.99
N PRO A 649 33.17 -0.13 16.96
CA PRO A 649 32.40 0.74 16.07
C PRO A 649 32.73 0.57 14.59
N ASN A 650 33.81 -0.11 14.22
CA ASN A 650 34.24 -0.28 12.82
C ASN A 650 34.08 -1.72 12.30
N GLN A 651 33.35 -2.57 13.02
CA GLN A 651 33.09 -3.96 12.63
C GLN A 651 31.66 -4.16 12.08
N PRO A 652 31.38 -5.25 11.35
CA PRO A 652 30.03 -5.58 10.87
C PRO A 652 28.99 -5.69 11.99
N GLY A 653 29.42 -6.05 13.18
CA GLY A 653 28.60 -6.07 14.37
C GLY A 653 29.31 -5.39 15.53
N THR A 654 28.57 -4.80 16.45
CA THR A 654 29.07 -4.17 17.66
C THR A 654 28.09 -4.36 18.80
N THR A 655 28.56 -4.10 20.02
CA THR A 655 27.69 -4.11 21.20
C THR A 655 27.48 -2.69 21.68
N PHE A 656 26.21 -2.31 21.80
CA PHE A 656 25.77 -1.05 22.38
C PHE A 656 25.45 -1.24 23.87
N THR A 657 25.88 -0.30 24.70
CA THR A 657 25.56 -0.28 26.13
C THR A 657 25.33 1.17 26.58
N ALA A 658 24.21 1.42 27.22
CA ALA A 658 23.89 2.69 27.86
C ALA A 658 23.69 2.46 29.38
N THR A 659 24.11 3.43 30.20
CA THR A 659 24.08 3.34 31.66
C THR A 659 22.85 4.02 32.28
N THR A 660 22.22 4.93 31.53
CA THR A 660 21.06 5.70 32.00
C THR A 660 19.84 5.39 31.14
N PRO A 661 18.62 5.38 31.72
CA PRO A 661 17.38 5.29 30.95
C PRO A 661 17.25 6.42 29.95
N GLY A 662 16.60 6.14 28.80
CA GLY A 662 16.37 7.13 27.76
C GLY A 662 16.27 6.51 26.36
N VAL A 663 16.02 7.37 25.38
CA VAL A 663 15.96 6.98 23.97
C VAL A 663 17.28 7.33 23.29
N TYR A 664 17.99 6.33 22.84
CA TYR A 664 19.27 6.46 22.14
C TYR A 664 19.10 6.28 20.63
N THR A 665 19.77 7.13 19.85
CA THR A 665 19.84 6.95 18.40
C THR A 665 21.16 6.29 18.05
N VAL A 666 21.09 5.07 17.50
CA VAL A 666 22.23 4.36 16.93
C VAL A 666 22.23 4.58 15.43
N SER A 667 23.39 4.91 14.85
CA SER A 667 23.58 5.09 13.42
C SER A 667 24.68 4.18 12.88
N LEU A 668 24.51 3.73 11.65
CA LEU A 668 25.48 2.92 10.90
C LEU A 668 25.75 3.59 9.55
N THR A 669 27.01 3.74 9.18
CA THR A 669 27.45 3.99 7.82
C THR A 669 28.13 2.74 7.29
N ALA A 670 27.68 2.20 6.16
CA ALA A 670 28.29 1.09 5.44
C ALA A 670 28.89 1.60 4.12
N THR A 671 30.09 1.17 3.76
CA THR A 671 30.81 1.61 2.55
C THR A 671 31.12 0.41 1.65
N ALA A 672 30.93 0.55 0.34
CA ALA A 672 31.24 -0.44 -0.69
C ALA A 672 31.63 0.24 -2.00
N GLY A 673 32.78 -0.09 -2.57
CA GLY A 673 33.19 0.39 -3.91
C GLY A 673 33.18 1.92 -4.08
N GLY A 674 33.50 2.68 -3.04
CA GLY A 674 33.47 4.15 -3.07
C GLY A 674 32.09 4.80 -2.85
N SER A 675 31.05 3.98 -2.69
CA SER A 675 29.68 4.40 -2.34
C SER A 675 29.40 4.11 -0.87
N SER A 676 28.58 4.93 -0.20
CA SER A 676 28.16 4.71 1.18
C SER A 676 26.65 4.81 1.33
N GLY A 677 26.11 4.01 2.26
CA GLY A 677 24.74 4.10 2.73
C GLY A 677 24.71 4.34 4.22
N THR A 678 23.65 4.94 4.73
CA THR A 678 23.44 5.19 6.17
C THR A 678 22.11 4.65 6.64
N ASP A 679 22.05 4.19 7.89
CA ASP A 679 20.83 3.86 8.60
C ASP A 679 20.88 4.37 10.03
N SER A 680 19.72 4.57 10.66
CA SER A 680 19.63 4.93 12.08
C SER A 680 18.42 4.27 12.73
N ARG A 681 18.59 3.88 14.01
CA ARG A 681 17.57 3.23 14.81
C ARG A 681 17.53 3.80 16.21
N LYS A 682 16.33 3.94 16.77
CA LYS A 682 16.13 4.29 18.17
C LYS A 682 16.07 3.03 19.03
N ILE A 683 16.77 3.04 20.16
CA ILE A 683 16.73 2.01 21.21
C ILE A 683 16.25 2.69 22.47
N LEU A 684 15.15 2.21 23.04
CA LEU A 684 14.68 2.61 24.35
C LEU A 684 15.42 1.78 25.40
N VAL A 685 16.17 2.46 26.25
CA VAL A 685 16.85 1.87 27.40
C VAL A 685 16.04 2.19 28.63
N ASN A 686 15.43 1.19 29.22
CA ASN A 686 14.56 1.34 30.38
C ASN A 686 14.34 -0.01 31.08
N THR A 687 14.19 -0.01 32.40
CA THR A 687 13.64 -1.13 33.16
C THR A 687 12.12 -0.90 33.28
N VAL A 688 11.32 -1.89 32.94
CA VAL A 688 9.87 -1.77 33.09
C VAL A 688 9.52 -1.84 34.57
N PRO A 689 8.78 -0.88 35.12
CA PRO A 689 8.39 -0.90 36.51
C PRO A 689 7.51 -2.10 36.85
N THR A 690 7.47 -2.47 38.13
CA THR A 690 6.56 -3.49 38.66
C THR A 690 5.58 -2.86 39.62
N ALA A 691 4.30 -3.25 39.53
CA ALA A 691 3.25 -2.81 40.46
C ALA A 691 2.71 -4.01 41.25
N VAL A 692 2.35 -3.77 42.51
CA VAL A 692 1.65 -4.74 43.34
C VAL A 692 0.65 -4.00 44.21
N PHE A 693 -0.43 -4.67 44.61
CA PHE A 693 -1.36 -4.07 45.59
C PHE A 693 -2.05 -5.13 46.42
N THR A 694 -2.59 -4.69 47.56
CA THR A 694 -3.32 -5.53 48.48
C THR A 694 -4.83 -5.27 48.37
N VAL A 695 -5.60 -6.36 48.41
CA VAL A 695 -7.07 -6.32 48.43
C VAL A 695 -7.52 -6.21 49.86
N PRO A 696 -8.37 -5.20 50.22
CA PRO A 696 -8.94 -5.12 51.54
C PRO A 696 -9.94 -6.26 51.78
N PRO A 697 -10.27 -6.61 53.01
CA PRO A 697 -11.34 -7.54 53.34
C PRO A 697 -12.68 -7.13 52.69
N SER A 698 -13.50 -8.14 52.35
CA SER A 698 -14.85 -7.90 51.86
C SER A 698 -15.67 -7.06 52.89
N ASP A 699 -16.43 -6.10 52.41
CA ASP A 699 -17.31 -5.26 53.20
C ASP A 699 -18.67 -5.10 52.49
N ASN A 700 -19.64 -4.56 53.13
CA ASN A 700 -20.96 -4.32 52.58
C ASN A 700 -20.96 -3.18 51.57
N THR A 701 -21.86 -3.30 50.58
CA THR A 701 -22.08 -2.22 49.60
C THR A 701 -22.36 -0.89 50.29
N GLY A 702 -21.92 0.22 49.66
CA GLY A 702 -22.01 1.59 50.16
C GLY A 702 -20.89 2.00 51.11
N ARG A 703 -20.02 1.07 51.55
CA ARG A 703 -18.83 1.40 52.35
C ARG A 703 -17.61 1.56 51.46
N SER A 704 -16.86 2.65 51.69
CA SER A 704 -15.60 2.90 51.00
C SER A 704 -14.48 2.02 51.54
N VAL A 705 -13.78 1.37 50.65
CA VAL A 705 -12.57 0.55 50.92
C VAL A 705 -11.34 1.17 50.25
N ILE A 706 -10.18 0.93 50.81
CA ILE A 706 -8.91 1.48 50.31
C ILE A 706 -8.04 0.34 49.78
N PHE A 707 -7.69 0.39 48.50
CA PHE A 707 -6.68 -0.44 47.89
C PHE A 707 -5.32 0.23 48.06
N ARG A 708 -4.35 -0.50 48.58
CA ARG A 708 -2.98 0.01 48.82
C ARG A 708 -2.06 -0.57 47.77
N GLY A 709 -1.56 0.31 46.88
CA GLY A 709 -0.58 -0.02 45.84
C GLY A 709 0.85 0.29 46.26
N SER A 710 1.77 -0.42 45.69
CA SER A 710 3.17 -0.06 45.69
C SER A 710 3.78 -0.40 44.34
N ALA A 711 4.82 0.32 43.94
CA ALA A 711 5.56 0.07 42.74
C ALA A 711 7.04 0.14 43.04
N SER A 712 7.81 -0.61 42.23
CA SER A 712 9.27 -0.59 42.26
C SER A 712 9.83 -0.61 40.86
N ASP A 713 10.94 0.10 40.67
CA ASP A 713 11.74 0.11 39.46
C ASP A 713 13.22 -0.01 39.85
N ALA A 714 14.01 -0.64 38.97
CA ALA A 714 15.46 -0.70 39.12
C ALA A 714 16.15 0.62 38.70
N ASP A 715 15.41 1.47 37.98
CA ASP A 715 15.88 2.77 37.53
C ASP A 715 15.36 3.88 38.45
N PRO A 716 16.10 4.99 38.60
CA PRO A 716 15.77 6.03 39.60
C PRO A 716 14.68 7.04 39.10
N GLN A 717 13.67 6.58 38.33
CA GLN A 717 12.57 7.44 37.92
C GLN A 717 11.49 7.54 39.00
N SER A 718 10.70 8.62 38.92
CA SER A 718 9.47 8.76 39.73
C SER A 718 8.38 7.88 39.14
N LEU A 719 7.67 7.14 39.97
CA LEU A 719 6.59 6.25 39.58
C LEU A 719 5.23 6.91 39.76
N ALA A 720 4.42 6.93 38.72
CA ALA A 720 3.01 7.28 38.80
C ALA A 720 2.14 6.01 38.91
N PHE A 721 0.98 6.12 39.55
CA PHE A 721 0.06 5.03 39.72
C PHE A 721 -1.19 5.24 38.88
N HIS A 722 -1.67 4.17 38.25
CA HIS A 722 -2.89 4.18 37.45
C HIS A 722 -3.81 3.04 37.86
N TRP A 723 -4.84 3.34 38.60
CA TRP A 723 -5.86 2.38 39.00
C TRP A 723 -7.01 2.33 38.00
N VAL A 724 -7.48 1.14 37.71
CA VAL A 724 -8.58 0.91 36.79
C VAL A 724 -9.58 -0.10 37.38
N LEU A 725 -10.87 0.19 37.24
CA LEU A 725 -11.91 -0.80 37.49
C LEU A 725 -12.03 -1.66 36.24
N VAL A 726 -11.54 -2.90 36.30
CA VAL A 726 -11.43 -3.82 35.16
C VAL A 726 -12.80 -4.44 34.83
N SER A 727 -13.49 -4.97 35.87
CA SER A 727 -14.86 -5.48 35.70
C SER A 727 -15.71 -5.17 36.94
N ARG A 728 -17.03 -5.17 36.77
CA ARG A 728 -18.02 -4.92 37.82
C ARG A 728 -19.31 -5.69 37.51
N PRO A 729 -20.17 -5.95 38.53
CA PRO A 729 -21.52 -6.46 38.29
C PRO A 729 -22.30 -5.59 37.28
N GLU A 730 -23.18 -6.20 36.50
CA GLU A 730 -23.85 -5.55 35.36
C GLU A 730 -24.64 -4.30 35.75
N GLU A 731 -25.28 -4.30 36.96
CA GLU A 731 -26.07 -3.19 37.46
C GLU A 731 -25.23 -2.12 38.17
N SER A 732 -23.93 -2.37 38.40
CA SER A 732 -23.06 -1.46 39.16
C SER A 732 -22.71 -0.21 38.34
N ARG A 733 -22.65 0.92 39.03
CA ARG A 733 -22.14 2.21 38.56
C ARG A 733 -20.91 2.68 39.33
N ALA A 734 -20.37 1.80 40.19
CA ALA A 734 -19.19 2.12 40.98
C ALA A 734 -18.01 2.56 40.11
N SER A 735 -17.18 3.43 40.64
CA SER A 735 -15.91 3.88 40.04
C SER A 735 -14.85 4.04 41.11
N ILE A 736 -13.60 4.00 40.69
CA ILE A 736 -12.45 4.26 41.59
C ILE A 736 -12.26 5.76 41.69
N THR A 737 -12.14 6.25 42.90
CA THR A 737 -11.74 7.64 43.21
C THR A 737 -10.25 7.65 43.57
N ALA A 738 -9.57 8.79 43.31
CA ALA A 738 -8.13 8.93 43.53
C ALA A 738 -7.32 7.87 42.71
N ALA A 739 -7.66 7.71 41.44
CA ALA A 739 -7.09 6.66 40.59
C ALA A 739 -5.59 6.83 40.26
N ASN A 740 -4.99 7.99 40.56
CA ASN A 740 -3.60 8.31 40.19
C ASN A 740 -2.65 8.43 41.39
N VAL A 741 -3.03 7.88 42.53
CA VAL A 741 -2.17 7.83 43.72
C VAL A 741 -1.96 6.40 44.20
N ASP A 742 -1.04 6.19 45.14
CA ASP A 742 -0.69 4.87 45.68
C ASP A 742 -1.86 4.18 46.44
N ASN A 743 -2.80 4.96 46.95
CA ASN A 743 -3.94 4.47 47.71
C ASN A 743 -5.28 4.86 47.03
N ALA A 744 -5.86 3.91 46.26
CA ALA A 744 -7.14 4.14 45.62
C ALA A 744 -8.32 3.91 46.55
N VAL A 745 -9.33 4.75 46.43
CA VAL A 745 -10.59 4.62 47.20
C VAL A 745 -11.67 4.08 46.26
N PHE A 746 -12.37 3.05 46.73
CA PHE A 746 -13.42 2.39 45.98
C PHE A 746 -14.66 2.18 46.86
N THR A 747 -15.83 2.48 46.31
CA THR A 747 -17.11 2.28 47.01
C THR A 747 -18.00 1.41 46.14
N PRO A 748 -18.16 0.11 46.47
CA PRO A 748 -19.05 -0.76 45.71
C PRO A 748 -20.52 -0.39 45.97
N ASP A 749 -21.32 -0.34 44.93
CA ASP A 749 -22.73 0.02 44.93
C ASP A 749 -23.68 -1.18 44.80
N VAL A 750 -23.21 -2.30 44.30
CA VAL A 750 -23.97 -3.55 44.10
C VAL A 750 -23.18 -4.71 44.70
N PRO A 751 -23.85 -5.70 45.35
CA PRO A 751 -23.19 -6.92 45.81
C PRO A 751 -22.63 -7.71 44.61
N GLY A 752 -21.46 -8.28 44.79
CA GLY A 752 -20.83 -9.08 43.74
C GLY A 752 -19.30 -8.89 43.65
N THR A 753 -18.70 -9.42 42.59
CA THR A 753 -17.26 -9.40 42.38
C THR A 753 -16.90 -8.24 41.47
N TYR A 754 -15.91 -7.48 41.90
CA TYR A 754 -15.25 -6.42 41.13
C TYR A 754 -13.81 -6.80 40.84
N GLU A 755 -13.32 -6.58 39.65
CA GLU A 755 -11.89 -6.69 39.35
C GLU A 755 -11.25 -5.31 39.35
N ILE A 756 -10.27 -5.13 40.21
CA ILE A 756 -9.47 -3.91 40.35
C ILE A 756 -8.10 -4.15 39.75
N GLY A 757 -7.62 -3.20 38.94
CA GLY A 757 -6.32 -3.22 38.31
C GLY A 757 -5.42 -2.07 38.72
N LEU A 758 -4.14 -2.29 38.79
CA LEU A 758 -3.10 -1.27 39.03
C LEU A 758 -1.97 -1.42 37.99
N ARG A 759 -1.55 -0.27 37.42
CA ARG A 759 -0.29 -0.09 36.69
C ARG A 759 0.57 0.95 37.39
N ALA A 760 1.88 0.79 37.25
CA ALA A 760 2.87 1.82 37.52
C ALA A 760 3.45 2.33 36.21
N ASP A 761 3.74 3.63 36.12
CA ASP A 761 4.33 4.32 34.97
C ASP A 761 5.57 5.08 35.42
N ASP A 762 6.69 4.89 34.76
CA ASP A 762 7.99 5.55 35.01
C ASP A 762 8.23 6.75 34.08
N GLY A 763 7.25 7.09 33.24
CA GLY A 763 7.34 8.13 32.21
C GLY A 763 7.97 7.65 30.87
N LEU A 764 8.45 6.40 30.80
CA LEU A 764 8.97 5.75 29.62
C LEU A 764 8.20 4.47 29.27
N ASP A 765 7.76 3.73 30.29
CA ASP A 765 7.02 2.48 30.17
C ASP A 765 5.99 2.32 31.29
N ASN A 766 4.96 1.52 30.99
CA ASN A 766 4.01 1.05 31.98
C ASN A 766 4.33 -0.37 32.43
N SER A 767 4.10 -0.66 33.72
CA SER A 767 4.10 -2.05 34.20
C SER A 767 2.98 -2.87 33.55
N ALA A 768 3.06 -4.19 33.63
CA ALA A 768 1.91 -5.06 33.41
C ALA A 768 0.76 -4.67 34.34
N LEU A 769 -0.49 -4.80 33.86
CA LEU A 769 -1.68 -4.58 34.68
C LEU A 769 -1.81 -5.71 35.71
N VAL A 770 -1.69 -5.38 36.97
CA VAL A 770 -1.95 -6.34 38.06
C VAL A 770 -3.43 -6.28 38.40
N VAL A 771 -4.14 -7.39 38.19
CA VAL A 771 -5.60 -7.48 38.45
C VAL A 771 -5.85 -8.33 39.69
N ARG A 772 -6.75 -7.90 40.59
CA ARG A 772 -7.22 -8.63 41.76
C ARG A 772 -8.74 -8.48 41.91
N SER A 773 -9.38 -9.57 42.37
CA SER A 773 -10.83 -9.58 42.65
C SER A 773 -11.11 -9.09 44.03
N TYR A 774 -12.15 -8.26 44.17
CA TYR A 774 -12.73 -7.79 45.41
C TYR A 774 -14.22 -8.19 45.43
N THR A 775 -14.70 -8.80 46.53
CA THR A 775 -16.11 -9.18 46.67
C THR A 775 -16.81 -8.22 47.63
N ALA A 776 -17.85 -7.53 47.15
CA ALA A 776 -18.76 -6.72 47.98
C ALA A 776 -19.92 -7.58 48.45
N LEU A 777 -20.21 -7.48 49.76
CA LEU A 777 -21.29 -8.21 50.41
C LEU A 777 -22.63 -7.45 50.33
N GLY A 778 -23.73 -8.18 50.29
CA GLY A 778 -25.05 -7.58 50.38
C GLY A 778 -25.26 -6.99 51.79
N SER A 779 -25.84 -5.80 51.87
CA SER A 779 -26.24 -5.25 53.17
C SER A 779 -27.30 -6.16 53.80
N THR A 780 -26.95 -6.88 54.85
CA THR A 780 -27.91 -7.61 55.67
C THR A 780 -28.63 -6.60 56.52
N THR A 781 -29.61 -5.89 55.97
CA THR A 781 -30.66 -5.32 56.81
C THR A 781 -31.52 -6.48 57.26
N THR A 782 -31.22 -7.07 58.42
CA THR A 782 -32.20 -7.85 59.18
C THR A 782 -33.40 -6.94 59.41
N PRO A 783 -34.66 -7.31 59.04
CA PRO A 783 -35.81 -6.57 59.47
C PRO A 783 -35.76 -6.62 60.96
N ALA A 784 -35.72 -5.48 61.63
CA ALA A 784 -35.94 -5.41 63.07
C ALA A 784 -37.30 -6.04 63.33
N SER A 785 -37.31 -7.20 64.03
CA SER A 785 -38.52 -7.77 64.58
C SER A 785 -39.09 -6.79 65.61
N SER A 786 -40.13 -6.03 65.27
CA SER A 786 -40.93 -5.27 66.22
C SER A 786 -41.87 -6.29 66.84
N ASP A 787 -41.52 -6.78 68.04
CA ASP A 787 -42.46 -7.37 68.91
C ASP A 787 -43.32 -6.24 69.56
N GLY A 788 -44.62 -6.39 69.34
CA GLY A 788 -45.66 -6.19 70.38
C GLY A 788 -46.14 -4.82 70.82
N GLY A 789 -47.28 -4.42 70.37
CA GLY A 789 -48.04 -3.47 71.13
C GLY A 789 -49.16 -2.76 70.37
N GLY A 790 -50.36 -3.29 70.46
CA GLY A 790 -51.59 -2.93 69.82
C GLY A 790 -52.06 -1.46 69.93
N GLY A 791 -52.96 -1.13 69.04
CA GLY A 791 -53.92 -0.01 69.26
C GLY A 791 -54.28 0.73 67.98
N GLY A 792 -55.38 0.32 67.34
CA GLY A 792 -56.45 1.25 66.93
C GLY A 792 -56.28 2.10 65.65
N CYS A 793 -56.94 1.66 64.61
CA CYS A 793 -57.76 2.41 63.66
C CYS A 793 -57.52 3.92 63.43
N LEU A 794 -57.30 4.37 62.22
CA LEU A 794 -58.39 5.02 61.43
C LEU A 794 -57.91 5.34 59.97
N PHE A 795 -58.72 4.90 59.06
CA PHE A 795 -58.74 5.36 57.70
C PHE A 795 -59.13 6.83 57.56
N ILE A 796 -58.54 7.65 56.69
CA ILE A 796 -59.25 8.55 55.84
C ILE A 796 -58.32 8.94 54.63
N PRO A 797 -58.79 8.86 53.37
CA PRO A 797 -58.09 9.40 52.21
C PRO A 797 -58.57 10.84 51.95
N ARG A 798 -57.72 11.71 51.47
CA ARG A 798 -58.13 12.86 50.65
C ARG A 798 -57.11 13.30 49.63
N HIS A 799 -57.60 13.44 48.45
CA HIS A 799 -57.24 14.13 47.26
C HIS A 799 -56.61 15.54 47.47
N GLY A 800 -55.76 15.89 46.52
CA GLY A 800 -55.96 17.20 45.87
C GLY A 800 -54.74 18.07 45.76
N SER A 801 -54.34 18.30 44.58
CA SER A 801 -54.06 19.55 43.85
C SER A 801 -52.71 20.27 44.03
N GLU A 802 -52.07 20.36 42.89
CA GLU A 802 -51.52 21.57 42.26
C GLU A 802 -50.24 22.24 42.79
N ALA A 803 -49.38 22.43 41.76
CA ALA A 803 -48.22 23.29 41.77
C ALA A 803 -48.58 24.78 42.02
N PRO A 804 -47.63 25.71 42.19
CA PRO A 804 -46.82 26.14 41.05
C PRO A 804 -45.42 26.71 41.38
N PHE A 805 -44.63 26.82 40.31
CA PHE A 805 -43.65 27.85 39.94
C PHE A 805 -42.95 28.70 41.03
N VAL A 806 -41.64 28.79 40.95
CA VAL A 806 -40.89 30.06 40.82
C VAL A 806 -39.57 29.87 40.10
N THR A 807 -39.41 30.65 39.06
CA THR A 807 -38.24 31.05 38.28
C THR A 807 -37.17 31.77 39.07
N SER A 808 -35.90 31.63 38.69
CA SER A 808 -34.93 32.72 38.71
C SER A 808 -33.75 32.42 37.79
N LEU A 809 -33.67 33.06 36.73
CA LEU A 809 -32.84 33.90 35.91
C LEU A 809 -31.49 34.36 36.53
N PHE A 810 -30.44 34.26 35.75
CA PHE A 810 -29.41 35.26 35.41
C PHE A 810 -28.53 34.60 34.32
N SER A 811 -28.59 34.97 33.13
CA SER A 811 -28.24 36.12 32.24
C SER A 811 -26.74 36.37 32.08
N ILE A 812 -26.43 36.50 30.83
CA ILE A 812 -25.50 37.38 30.09
C ILE A 812 -24.15 36.77 29.70
N GLY A 813 -23.97 36.69 28.43
CA GLY A 813 -23.04 37.39 27.59
C GLY A 813 -22.97 36.99 26.12
N ILE A 814 -23.57 37.85 25.35
CA ILE A 814 -23.60 37.91 23.87
C ILE A 814 -22.28 38.43 23.33
N LEU A 815 -21.83 37.95 22.16
CA LEU A 815 -21.22 38.74 21.09
C LEU A 815 -21.16 37.89 19.78
N LEU A 816 -22.12 38.13 18.93
CA LEU A 816 -22.20 38.85 17.63
C LEU A 816 -21.27 38.38 16.49
N LEU A 817 -22.00 37.94 15.48
CA LEU A 817 -21.70 37.73 14.07
C LEU A 817 -21.11 38.97 13.35
N PRO A 818 -20.65 38.85 12.08
CA PRO A 818 -21.64 39.00 11.02
C PRO A 818 -21.55 38.03 9.83
N ALA A 819 -22.72 37.89 9.25
CA ALA A 819 -23.02 37.28 7.99
C ALA A 819 -22.58 38.15 6.80
N CYS A 820 -22.35 37.51 5.66
CA CYS A 820 -22.67 38.10 4.38
C CYS A 820 -23.23 37.06 3.41
N ALA A 821 -24.30 37.45 2.82
CA ALA A 821 -25.23 36.69 2.03
C ALA A 821 -24.97 36.86 0.50
N LEU A 822 -25.71 36.05 -0.23
CA LEU A 822 -26.25 36.24 -1.61
C LEU A 822 -25.49 35.61 -2.79
N GLY A 823 -26.28 34.79 -3.49
CA GLY A 823 -26.09 34.54 -4.91
C GLY A 823 -26.74 33.28 -5.46
N SER A 824 -28.06 33.29 -5.51
CA SER A 824 -28.86 32.32 -6.28
C SER A 824 -28.57 32.37 -7.79
N ARG A 825 -28.59 31.22 -8.48
CA ARG A 825 -29.23 31.07 -9.79
C ARG A 825 -29.40 29.60 -10.20
N ARG A 826 -30.59 29.32 -10.65
CA ARG A 826 -31.24 28.12 -11.17
C ARG A 826 -30.73 27.71 -12.56
N PHE A 827 -31.13 26.45 -12.91
CA PHE A 827 -31.28 25.80 -14.25
C PHE A 827 -30.08 24.95 -14.68
N PHE A 828 -30.20 23.62 -14.96
CA PHE A 828 -31.07 22.92 -15.90
C PHE A 828 -31.07 21.41 -15.64
N ARG A 829 -32.24 20.78 -15.70
CA ARG A 829 -32.43 19.34 -15.85
C ARG A 829 -31.95 18.88 -17.22
N ARG A 830 -31.13 17.82 -17.27
CA ARG A 830 -31.20 16.84 -18.36
C ARG A 830 -30.96 15.45 -17.82
N ARG A 831 -31.95 14.60 -18.06
CA ARG A 831 -31.90 13.14 -17.84
C ARG A 831 -30.88 12.56 -18.81
N GLY A 832 -29.91 11.81 -18.27
CA GLY A 832 -29.06 10.88 -19.01
C GLY A 832 -29.05 9.58 -18.24
N ARG A 833 -29.59 8.52 -18.81
CA ARG A 833 -29.49 7.15 -18.28
C ARG A 833 -28.03 6.74 -18.30
N SER A 834 -27.43 6.54 -17.15
CA SER A 834 -26.18 5.83 -17.00
C SER A 834 -26.47 4.39 -16.61
N ALA A 835 -26.04 3.48 -17.47
CA ALA A 835 -26.00 2.05 -17.18
C ALA A 835 -25.01 1.78 -16.02
N PRO A 836 -25.26 0.80 -15.17
CA PRO A 836 -24.32 0.45 -14.10
C PRO A 836 -23.05 -0.19 -14.69
N ILE A 837 -21.91 0.41 -14.43
CA ILE A 837 -20.61 -0.19 -14.68
C ILE A 837 -20.42 -1.26 -13.62
N ARG A 838 -20.48 -2.53 -14.02
CA ARG A 838 -20.04 -3.66 -13.20
C ARG A 838 -18.51 -3.61 -13.15
N HIS A 839 -17.95 -3.39 -11.98
CA HIS A 839 -16.54 -3.59 -11.72
C HIS A 839 -16.27 -5.07 -11.43
N PRO A 840 -15.22 -5.66 -11.97
CA PRO A 840 -14.77 -6.97 -11.57
C PRO A 840 -14.17 -6.92 -10.17
N LEU A 841 -14.46 -7.95 -9.40
CA LEU A 841 -13.92 -8.23 -8.07
C LEU A 841 -12.40 -8.44 -8.15
N CYS A 842 -11.65 -7.73 -7.42
CA CYS A 842 -10.36 -8.12 -6.85
C CYS A 842 -10.31 -7.66 -5.41
#